data_66cd92b5244f53ea08d6dc12001611ee
#
_entry.id   66cd92b5244f53ea08d6dc12001611ee
#
_cell.length_a   1.000
_cell.length_b   1.000
_cell.length_c   1.000
_cell.angle_alpha   90.00
_cell.angle_beta   90.00
_cell.angle_gamma   90.00
#
_symmetry.space_group_name_H-M   'P 1'
#
loop_
_entity.id
_entity.type
_entity.pdbx_description
1 polymer ?
#
loop_
_entity_poly.entity_id
_entity_poly.type
_entity_poly.pdbx_seq_one_letter_code
_entity_poly.pdbx_strand_id
1 'polypeptide(L)'
;MIRFENVSVRYGDEAAPTLQGIDLTIPEGELVLLVGPSGVGKSTLLGAVSGLVPHFTGGTLTGRVTVAGRDTRTHKPRELADVVGTVGQDPLAHFVTDTVEDELAYGMESLGLAPAVMRRRVEETLDLLGLAELRDRPIATLSGGQQQRVAIGSVLTPHPEVLVLDEPTSALDPAAAEDVLAVLQRLVHDLGTTVLMAEHRLERVVQYADQVLLLPDGVMGPPAEIMTISPIHPPVVSLGRLAGWTPLPLTVRDARRAAGPLRDRLKDRVPVAPTERTPPPAPDATPAGPLPHPAAQADPAGPLPHPAPPRNRGLRPRPPGPQTPDGLNSDTSPMRGEAAAEQTGLEAMAPGGHPATSPLQGPDTFASRREAAAQRGPGAPAPGDQPATSPRQGFGKGWGGGISLFRRRPTRAGGDATPPPTGPLVDVRALGVRRGRVEALRRVDLRVGPGETVALMGRNGAGKSTLLSALVGIVEPTSGTALVAGRTPHRTDPRELIRHVGLVPQEPRDLLYADTVGAECSAADTDAGATPGTCRALVSELLPGVADDTHPRDLSEGQRLALALAVVLTGRPPLLLLDEPTRGLDYAAKARLVAHLRELAAAGHAIVLATHDVELAAELAHRVVILAGGEVVADGPTAEVVVSSPAFSPQVAKILAPQPWLTVEQVREAL
;
A
#
# COMPACT_ATOMS: atom_id res chain seq x y z
N MET A 1 4.89 25.70 -11.94
CA MET A 1 5.37 25.41 -10.58
C MET A 1 6.41 24.27 -10.57
N ILE A 2 6.09 23.09 -11.13
CA ILE A 2 7.03 21.96 -11.31
C ILE A 2 7.31 21.82 -12.81
N ARG A 3 8.58 21.72 -13.19
CA ARG A 3 9.00 21.59 -14.58
C ARG A 3 9.91 20.39 -14.77
N PHE A 4 9.57 19.56 -15.73
CA PHE A 4 10.37 18.44 -16.21
C PHE A 4 10.91 18.80 -17.60
N GLU A 5 12.23 18.70 -17.78
CA GLU A 5 12.93 18.99 -19.02
C GLU A 5 13.68 17.72 -19.47
N ASN A 6 13.09 16.95 -20.38
CA ASN A 6 13.61 15.70 -20.95
C ASN A 6 14.11 14.73 -19.85
N VAL A 7 13.27 14.47 -18.86
CA VAL A 7 13.63 13.69 -17.66
C VAL A 7 13.56 12.21 -17.95
N SER A 8 14.65 11.51 -17.66
CA SER A 8 14.70 10.04 -17.66
C SER A 8 15.39 9.55 -16.38
N VAL A 9 14.90 8.44 -15.82
CA VAL A 9 15.45 7.83 -14.60
C VAL A 9 15.72 6.36 -14.86
N ARG A 10 16.90 5.88 -14.47
CA ARG A 10 17.33 4.47 -14.56
C ARG A 10 17.87 4.00 -13.22
N TYR A 11 17.49 2.80 -12.80
CA TYR A 11 18.02 2.16 -11.60
C TYR A 11 19.00 1.04 -11.99
N GLY A 12 20.14 0.99 -11.30
CA GLY A 12 21.16 -0.05 -11.50
C GLY A 12 21.56 -0.24 -12.96
N ASP A 13 21.73 -1.50 -13.34
CA ASP A 13 22.09 -1.95 -14.70
C ASP A 13 20.86 -2.34 -15.54
N GLU A 14 19.67 -1.88 -15.19
CA GLU A 14 18.44 -2.17 -15.95
C GLU A 14 18.58 -1.77 -17.42
N ALA A 15 18.12 -2.64 -18.32
CA ALA A 15 18.25 -2.42 -19.77
C ALA A 15 17.40 -1.22 -20.25
N ALA A 16 16.26 -0.95 -19.61
CA ALA A 16 15.36 0.15 -19.95
C ALA A 16 15.24 1.13 -18.78
N PRO A 17 15.11 2.45 -19.04
CA PRO A 17 14.83 3.42 -18.01
C PRO A 17 13.40 3.25 -17.44
N THR A 18 13.23 3.45 -16.13
CA THR A 18 11.92 3.45 -15.46
C THR A 18 11.06 4.65 -15.87
N LEU A 19 11.69 5.80 -16.11
CA LEU A 19 11.07 6.97 -16.74
C LEU A 19 11.89 7.36 -17.96
N GLN A 20 11.21 7.73 -19.06
CA GLN A 20 11.90 8.07 -20.30
C GLN A 20 11.33 9.34 -20.92
N GLY A 21 12.18 10.37 -21.06
CA GLY A 21 11.90 11.57 -21.86
C GLY A 21 10.70 12.38 -21.41
N ILE A 22 10.41 12.45 -20.12
CA ILE A 22 9.30 13.25 -19.59
C ILE A 22 9.62 14.73 -19.77
N ASP A 23 8.77 15.44 -20.52
CA ASP A 23 8.90 16.87 -20.82
C ASP A 23 7.54 17.54 -20.65
N LEU A 24 7.31 18.20 -19.50
CA LEU A 24 6.06 18.86 -19.17
C LEU A 24 6.22 19.87 -18.04
N THR A 25 5.21 20.72 -17.87
CA THR A 25 5.14 21.68 -16.77
C THR A 25 3.81 21.53 -16.05
N ILE A 26 3.86 21.35 -14.72
CA ILE A 26 2.70 21.37 -13.84
C ILE A 26 2.49 22.80 -13.38
N PRO A 27 1.30 23.38 -13.63
CA PRO A 27 0.95 24.72 -13.15
C PRO A 27 0.94 24.84 -11.64
N GLU A 28 0.91 26.06 -11.16
CA GLU A 28 0.74 26.37 -9.74
C GLU A 28 -0.75 26.28 -9.35
N GLY A 29 -1.02 25.81 -8.12
CA GLY A 29 -2.37 25.80 -7.57
C GLY A 29 -3.31 24.76 -8.21
N GLU A 30 -2.80 23.71 -8.83
CA GLU A 30 -3.59 22.63 -9.42
C GLU A 30 -3.39 21.31 -8.69
N LEU A 31 -4.46 20.48 -8.65
CA LEU A 31 -4.39 19.08 -8.28
C LEU A 31 -4.16 18.24 -9.52
N VAL A 32 -2.96 17.69 -9.66
CA VAL A 32 -2.57 16.82 -10.77
C VAL A 32 -2.57 15.35 -10.32
N LEU A 33 -3.43 14.57 -10.97
CA LEU A 33 -3.54 13.13 -10.72
C LEU A 33 -2.63 12.34 -11.67
N LEU A 34 -1.68 11.62 -11.11
CA LEU A 34 -0.75 10.75 -11.84
C LEU A 34 -1.37 9.37 -12.04
N VAL A 35 -1.58 8.97 -13.28
CA VAL A 35 -2.24 7.73 -13.67
C VAL A 35 -1.31 6.87 -14.52
N GLY A 36 -1.34 5.57 -14.32
CA GLY A 36 -0.56 4.60 -15.11
C GLY A 36 -0.51 3.23 -14.44
N PRO A 37 -0.15 2.17 -15.15
CA PRO A 37 0.01 0.81 -14.61
C PRO A 37 0.97 0.75 -13.42
N SER A 38 0.90 -0.32 -12.64
CA SER A 38 1.92 -0.57 -11.61
C SER A 38 3.29 -0.77 -12.23
N GLY A 39 4.33 -0.25 -11.59
CA GLY A 39 5.71 -0.36 -12.08
C GLY A 39 6.08 0.62 -13.19
N VAL A 40 5.19 1.48 -13.68
CA VAL A 40 5.46 2.45 -14.78
C VAL A 40 6.29 3.65 -14.34
N GLY A 41 6.65 3.75 -13.06
CA GLY A 41 7.50 4.84 -12.55
C GLY A 41 6.74 5.98 -11.86
N LYS A 42 5.48 5.80 -11.42
CA LYS A 42 4.72 6.84 -10.68
C LYS A 42 5.48 7.34 -9.45
N SER A 43 5.85 6.43 -8.54
CA SER A 43 6.60 6.78 -7.32
C SER A 43 8.00 7.32 -7.63
N THR A 44 8.61 6.88 -8.75
CA THR A 44 9.88 7.44 -9.25
C THR A 44 9.72 8.90 -9.67
N LEU A 45 8.62 9.24 -10.36
CA LEU A 45 8.35 10.62 -10.77
C LEU A 45 8.06 11.50 -9.54
N LEU A 46 7.27 11.01 -8.59
CA LEU A 46 7.03 11.68 -7.31
C LEU A 46 8.34 11.90 -6.53
N GLY A 47 9.19 10.87 -6.49
CA GLY A 47 10.52 10.93 -5.88
C GLY A 47 11.47 11.91 -6.56
N ALA A 48 11.35 12.10 -7.88
CA ALA A 48 12.15 13.10 -8.62
C ALA A 48 11.73 14.54 -8.27
N VAL A 49 10.45 14.78 -7.97
CA VAL A 49 9.95 16.10 -7.53
C VAL A 49 10.41 16.42 -6.11
N SER A 50 10.39 15.43 -5.21
CA SER A 50 10.81 15.62 -3.81
C SER A 50 12.33 15.54 -3.59
N GLY A 51 13.10 15.26 -4.66
CA GLY A 51 14.55 15.05 -4.57
C GLY A 51 14.98 13.73 -3.93
N LEU A 52 14.03 12.84 -3.59
CA LEU A 52 14.34 11.49 -3.10
C LEU A 52 15.06 10.67 -4.18
N VAL A 53 14.73 10.88 -5.46
CA VAL A 53 15.47 10.42 -6.62
C VAL A 53 16.30 11.59 -7.16
N PRO A 54 17.63 11.48 -7.28
CA PRO A 54 18.49 10.30 -7.04
C PRO A 54 19.08 10.22 -5.63
N HIS A 55 18.84 11.20 -4.74
CA HIS A 55 19.63 11.40 -3.52
C HIS A 55 19.46 10.32 -2.44
N PHE A 56 18.28 9.70 -2.37
CA PHE A 56 17.97 8.73 -1.31
C PHE A 56 17.72 7.32 -1.88
N THR A 57 16.87 7.20 -2.88
CA THR A 57 16.52 5.90 -3.50
C THR A 57 17.55 5.45 -4.53
N GLY A 58 18.55 6.30 -4.82
CA GLY A 58 19.52 6.05 -5.88
C GLY A 58 18.94 6.26 -7.29
N GLY A 59 19.58 5.65 -8.27
CA GLY A 59 19.24 5.81 -9.69
C GLY A 59 20.02 6.95 -10.36
N THR A 60 20.00 6.93 -11.68
CA THR A 60 20.59 7.98 -12.52
C THR A 60 19.47 8.81 -13.15
N LEU A 61 19.35 10.06 -12.72
CA LEU A 61 18.42 11.03 -13.29
C LEU A 61 19.12 11.85 -14.36
N THR A 62 18.66 11.79 -15.60
CA THR A 62 19.08 12.63 -16.71
C THR A 62 17.98 13.64 -17.03
N GLY A 63 18.32 14.75 -17.69
CA GLY A 63 17.41 15.89 -17.82
C GLY A 63 17.40 16.77 -16.57
N ARG A 64 16.32 17.52 -16.35
CA ARG A 64 16.21 18.44 -15.21
C ARG A 64 14.78 18.42 -14.63
N VAL A 65 14.67 18.36 -13.31
CA VAL A 65 13.43 18.60 -12.58
C VAL A 65 13.61 19.88 -11.75
N THR A 66 12.75 20.85 -11.94
CA THR A 66 12.76 22.10 -11.21
C THR A 66 11.45 22.27 -10.44
N VAL A 67 11.52 22.56 -9.15
CA VAL A 67 10.37 22.83 -8.28
C VAL A 67 10.55 24.18 -7.62
N ALA A 68 9.61 25.08 -7.79
CA ALA A 68 9.70 26.48 -7.31
C ALA A 68 11.07 27.11 -7.63
N GLY A 69 11.59 26.85 -8.82
CA GLY A 69 12.90 27.39 -9.30
C GLY A 69 14.13 26.63 -8.79
N ARG A 70 14.00 25.61 -7.95
CA ARG A 70 15.12 24.79 -7.42
C ARG A 70 15.27 23.50 -8.23
N ASP A 71 16.48 23.22 -8.72
CA ASP A 71 16.82 21.94 -9.41
C ASP A 71 16.99 20.83 -8.38
N THR A 72 16.16 19.77 -8.44
CA THR A 72 16.14 18.67 -7.46
C THR A 72 17.39 17.79 -7.49
N ARG A 73 18.21 17.83 -8.55
CA ARG A 73 19.49 17.11 -8.59
C ARG A 73 20.57 17.79 -7.75
N THR A 74 20.48 19.13 -7.59
CA THR A 74 21.48 19.92 -6.86
C THR A 74 21.05 20.25 -5.46
N HIS A 75 19.74 20.19 -5.17
CA HIS A 75 19.17 20.40 -3.84
C HIS A 75 18.74 19.06 -3.24
N LYS A 76 19.28 18.75 -2.07
CA LYS A 76 18.89 17.54 -1.34
C LYS A 76 17.46 17.66 -0.78
N PRO A 77 16.76 16.56 -0.46
CA PRO A 77 15.41 16.62 0.09
C PRO A 77 15.23 17.58 1.27
N ARG A 78 16.21 17.64 2.19
CA ARG A 78 16.20 18.59 3.32
C ARG A 78 16.25 20.08 2.90
N GLU A 79 16.81 20.36 1.73
CA GLU A 79 16.93 21.71 1.17
C GLU A 79 15.71 22.09 0.34
N LEU A 80 14.81 21.14 0.12
CA LEU A 80 13.53 21.29 -0.54
C LEU A 80 12.36 21.24 0.46
N ALA A 81 12.60 20.87 1.72
CA ALA A 81 11.56 20.60 2.72
C ALA A 81 10.70 21.82 3.09
N ASP A 82 11.17 23.03 2.81
CA ASP A 82 10.40 24.27 2.95
C ASP A 82 9.45 24.52 1.76
N VAL A 83 9.67 23.86 0.62
CA VAL A 83 8.93 24.03 -0.62
C VAL A 83 8.09 22.80 -0.97
N VAL A 84 8.58 21.59 -0.68
CA VAL A 84 7.95 20.32 -1.03
C VAL A 84 7.65 19.50 0.22
N GLY A 85 6.36 19.29 0.48
CA GLY A 85 5.89 18.30 1.46
C GLY A 85 5.63 16.96 0.78
N THR A 86 6.12 15.86 1.34
CA THR A 86 5.96 14.53 0.74
C THR A 86 5.34 13.55 1.73
N VAL A 87 4.24 12.91 1.33
CA VAL A 87 3.61 11.81 2.07
C VAL A 87 3.68 10.54 1.22
N GLY A 88 4.33 9.53 1.75
CA GLY A 88 4.44 8.22 1.09
C GLY A 88 3.24 7.32 1.35
N GLN A 89 3.29 6.11 0.79
CA GLN A 89 2.23 5.12 0.81
C GLN A 89 1.91 4.60 2.23
N ASP A 90 2.93 4.47 3.09
CA ASP A 90 2.77 4.07 4.50
C ASP A 90 3.04 5.27 5.43
N PRO A 91 2.01 5.89 6.01
CA PRO A 91 2.18 7.03 6.92
C PRO A 91 3.03 6.70 8.14
N LEU A 92 2.90 5.46 8.69
CA LEU A 92 3.61 5.05 9.89
C LEU A 92 5.13 5.03 9.71
N ALA A 93 5.60 4.76 8.49
CA ALA A 93 7.03 4.74 8.17
C ALA A 93 7.69 6.14 8.22
N HIS A 94 6.90 7.21 8.26
CA HIS A 94 7.36 8.59 8.15
C HIS A 94 7.28 9.35 9.48
N PHE A 95 6.54 8.85 10.48
CA PHE A 95 6.44 9.51 11.78
C PHE A 95 7.74 9.42 12.56
N VAL A 96 8.13 10.54 13.13
CA VAL A 96 9.35 10.70 13.92
C VAL A 96 9.05 10.80 15.41
N THR A 97 7.85 11.29 15.74
CA THR A 97 7.44 11.52 17.14
C THR A 97 6.30 10.59 17.53
N ASP A 98 5.98 10.55 18.84
CA ASP A 98 4.97 9.64 19.37
C ASP A 98 3.57 10.26 19.46
N THR A 99 3.44 11.59 19.47
CA THR A 99 2.16 12.29 19.63
C THR A 99 1.80 13.14 18.42
N VAL A 100 0.50 13.43 18.26
CA VAL A 100 0.00 14.23 17.13
C VAL A 100 0.60 15.63 17.12
N GLU A 101 0.58 16.34 18.28
CA GLU A 101 1.09 17.72 18.35
C GLU A 101 2.58 17.81 18.05
N ASP A 102 3.38 16.89 18.63
CA ASP A 102 4.82 16.85 18.40
C ASP A 102 5.14 16.57 16.92
N GLU A 103 4.41 15.67 16.29
CA GLU A 103 4.59 15.34 14.87
C GLU A 103 4.26 16.53 13.96
N LEU A 104 3.18 17.25 14.25
CA LEU A 104 2.83 18.46 13.49
C LEU A 104 3.86 19.58 13.67
N ALA A 105 4.54 19.65 14.82
CA ALA A 105 5.58 20.66 15.09
C ALA A 105 6.92 20.29 14.50
N TYR A 106 7.26 19.01 14.36
CA TYR A 106 8.59 18.50 14.06
C TYR A 106 9.21 19.10 12.78
N GLY A 107 8.46 19.17 11.69
CA GLY A 107 8.94 19.73 10.41
C GLY A 107 9.36 21.20 10.55
N MET A 108 8.58 21.97 11.28
CA MET A 108 8.87 23.39 11.54
C MET A 108 10.04 23.59 12.50
N GLU A 109 10.19 22.72 13.51
CA GLU A 109 11.37 22.74 14.40
C GLU A 109 12.65 22.47 13.60
N SER A 110 12.61 21.50 12.69
CA SER A 110 13.73 21.17 11.82
C SER A 110 14.14 22.31 10.89
N LEU A 111 13.16 23.13 10.47
CA LEU A 111 13.38 24.33 9.66
C LEU A 111 13.74 25.55 10.49
N GLY A 112 13.73 25.48 11.84
CA GLY A 112 14.11 26.57 12.73
C GLY A 112 13.10 27.71 12.82
N LEU A 113 11.80 27.43 12.64
CA LEU A 113 10.74 28.45 12.74
C LEU A 113 10.59 28.94 14.19
N ALA A 114 10.16 30.20 14.35
CA ALA A 114 9.94 30.79 15.66
C ALA A 114 8.76 30.08 16.39
N PRO A 115 8.84 29.83 17.73
CA PRO A 115 7.83 29.11 18.49
C PRO A 115 6.39 29.66 18.35
N ALA A 116 6.25 30.99 18.26
CA ALA A 116 4.94 31.62 18.08
C ALA A 116 4.31 31.32 16.72
N VAL A 117 5.13 31.16 15.67
CA VAL A 117 4.68 30.75 14.33
C VAL A 117 4.28 29.30 14.35
N MET A 118 5.13 28.42 14.94
CA MET A 118 4.85 27.00 15.05
C MET A 118 3.53 26.74 15.76
N ARG A 119 3.33 27.34 16.94
CA ARG A 119 2.09 27.17 17.71
C ARG A 119 0.84 27.54 16.87
N ARG A 120 0.87 28.69 16.21
CA ARG A 120 -0.25 29.14 15.36
C ARG A 120 -0.53 28.14 14.24
N ARG A 121 0.51 27.70 13.52
CA ARG A 121 0.35 26.77 12.39
C ARG A 121 -0.11 25.38 12.82
N VAL A 122 0.31 24.91 13.99
CA VAL A 122 -0.18 23.65 14.58
C VAL A 122 -1.68 23.76 14.88
N GLU A 123 -2.14 24.86 15.52
CA GLU A 123 -3.57 25.08 15.79
C GLU A 123 -4.38 25.12 14.48
N GLU A 124 -3.94 25.92 13.50
CA GLU A 124 -4.58 26.04 12.17
C GLU A 124 -4.68 24.66 11.49
N THR A 125 -3.62 23.85 11.58
CA THR A 125 -3.59 22.50 10.97
C THR A 125 -4.47 21.50 11.71
N LEU A 126 -4.49 21.54 13.05
CA LEU A 126 -5.38 20.70 13.87
C LEU A 126 -6.85 20.96 13.52
N ASP A 127 -7.23 22.23 13.38
CA ASP A 127 -8.59 22.62 13.00
C ASP A 127 -8.91 22.24 11.54
N LEU A 128 -7.99 22.52 10.61
CA LEU A 128 -8.18 22.22 9.18
C LEU A 128 -8.41 20.74 8.92
N LEU A 129 -7.65 19.87 9.63
CA LEU A 129 -7.68 18.42 9.46
C LEU A 129 -8.64 17.71 10.43
N GLY A 130 -9.32 18.44 11.32
CA GLY A 130 -10.20 17.85 12.36
C GLY A 130 -9.43 16.94 13.32
N LEU A 131 -8.24 17.37 13.76
CA LEU A 131 -7.36 16.62 14.66
C LEU A 131 -7.31 17.22 16.08
N ALA A 132 -8.03 18.31 16.36
CA ALA A 132 -7.95 19.05 17.62
C ALA A 132 -8.16 18.17 18.86
N GLU A 133 -9.15 17.25 18.85
CA GLU A 133 -9.42 16.32 19.95
C GLU A 133 -8.38 15.19 20.07
N LEU A 134 -7.50 15.05 19.09
CA LEU A 134 -6.48 14.00 19.03
C LEU A 134 -5.08 14.51 19.37
N ARG A 135 -4.94 15.80 19.67
CA ARG A 135 -3.69 16.53 19.92
C ARG A 135 -2.67 15.74 20.75
N ASP A 136 -3.07 15.33 21.94
CA ASP A 136 -2.21 14.65 22.91
C ASP A 136 -2.19 13.11 22.76
N ARG A 137 -2.86 12.58 21.72
CA ARG A 137 -2.95 11.14 21.57
C ARG A 137 -1.69 10.55 20.94
N PRO A 138 -1.26 9.36 21.43
CA PRO A 138 -0.21 8.60 20.75
C PRO A 138 -0.66 8.19 19.34
N ILE A 139 0.18 8.44 18.35
CA ILE A 139 -0.10 8.18 16.93
C ILE A 139 -0.43 6.70 16.68
N ALA A 140 0.25 5.79 17.38
CA ALA A 140 0.01 4.35 17.29
C ALA A 140 -1.42 3.92 17.72
N THR A 141 -2.16 4.79 18.42
CA THR A 141 -3.55 4.53 18.87
C THR A 141 -4.62 5.05 17.91
N LEU A 142 -4.20 5.74 16.87
CA LEU A 142 -5.07 6.36 15.88
C LEU A 142 -5.56 5.34 14.84
N SER A 143 -6.73 5.59 14.24
CA SER A 143 -7.15 4.86 13.05
C SER A 143 -6.30 5.23 11.83
N GLY A 144 -6.24 4.35 10.82
CA GLY A 144 -5.49 4.63 9.59
C GLY A 144 -5.85 5.97 8.94
N GLY A 145 -7.14 6.35 8.90
CA GLY A 145 -7.57 7.66 8.40
C GLY A 145 -7.12 8.84 9.26
N GLN A 146 -7.04 8.66 10.57
CA GLN A 146 -6.49 9.68 11.46
C GLN A 146 -4.98 9.80 11.29
N GLN A 147 -4.27 8.68 11.19
CA GLN A 147 -2.82 8.65 10.90
C GLN A 147 -2.51 9.34 9.57
N GLN A 148 -3.28 9.06 8.53
CA GLN A 148 -3.10 9.71 7.21
C GLN A 148 -3.28 11.23 7.30
N ARG A 149 -4.28 11.71 8.04
CA ARG A 149 -4.48 13.16 8.26
C ARG A 149 -3.34 13.78 9.06
N VAL A 150 -2.78 13.07 10.06
CA VAL A 150 -1.58 13.51 10.78
C VAL A 150 -0.39 13.59 9.84
N ALA A 151 -0.15 12.59 8.98
CA ALA A 151 0.94 12.60 8.01
C ALA A 151 0.81 13.75 6.98
N ILE A 152 -0.40 14.05 6.51
CA ILE A 152 -0.63 15.21 5.67
C ILE A 152 -0.37 16.50 6.47
N GLY A 153 -0.82 16.57 7.73
CA GLY A 153 -0.63 17.71 8.61
C GLY A 153 0.84 18.00 8.89
N SER A 154 1.64 16.97 9.17
CA SER A 154 3.07 17.13 9.51
C SER A 154 3.87 17.77 8.36
N VAL A 155 3.53 17.45 7.12
CA VAL A 155 4.17 18.06 5.94
C VAL A 155 3.51 19.37 5.50
N LEU A 156 2.30 19.67 5.99
CA LEU A 156 1.57 20.90 5.66
C LEU A 156 1.96 22.07 6.58
N THR A 157 2.26 21.82 7.86
CA THR A 157 2.60 22.87 8.85
C THR A 157 3.77 23.80 8.44
N PRO A 158 4.81 23.34 7.70
CA PRO A 158 5.80 24.22 7.12
C PRO A 158 5.26 25.21 6.06
N HIS A 159 4.04 25.00 5.54
CA HIS A 159 3.42 25.69 4.41
C HIS A 159 4.20 25.51 3.10
N PRO A 160 4.37 24.26 2.63
CA PRO A 160 5.04 24.01 1.36
C PRO A 160 4.19 24.54 0.19
N GLU A 161 4.85 24.90 -0.90
CA GLU A 161 4.18 25.32 -2.14
C GLU A 161 3.66 24.10 -2.95
N VAL A 162 4.30 22.94 -2.75
CA VAL A 162 3.97 21.66 -3.43
C VAL A 162 3.76 20.56 -2.42
N LEU A 163 2.68 19.80 -2.58
CA LEU A 163 2.44 18.52 -1.89
C LEU A 163 2.58 17.36 -2.87
N VAL A 164 3.41 16.40 -2.52
CA VAL A 164 3.60 15.13 -3.26
C VAL A 164 3.01 14.01 -2.44
N LEU A 165 2.00 13.32 -2.98
CA LEU A 165 1.23 12.31 -2.26
C LEU A 165 1.24 11.00 -3.04
N ASP A 166 1.76 9.93 -2.43
CA ASP A 166 1.75 8.60 -3.03
C ASP A 166 0.68 7.74 -2.35
N GLU A 167 -0.42 7.51 -3.04
CA GLU A 167 -1.60 6.74 -2.63
C GLU A 167 -2.21 7.17 -1.28
N PRO A 168 -2.52 8.45 -1.06
CA PRO A 168 -2.98 8.95 0.24
C PRO A 168 -4.33 8.39 0.68
N THR A 169 -5.10 7.72 -0.20
CA THR A 169 -6.41 7.16 0.15
C THR A 169 -6.48 5.63 0.12
N SER A 170 -5.37 4.95 -0.19
CA SER A 170 -5.35 3.49 -0.45
C SER A 170 -5.77 2.65 0.77
N ALA A 171 -5.35 3.03 1.97
CA ALA A 171 -5.64 2.32 3.23
C ALA A 171 -6.93 2.78 3.93
N LEU A 172 -7.68 3.74 3.32
CA LEU A 172 -8.82 4.37 3.95
C LEU A 172 -10.15 3.74 3.53
N ASP A 173 -11.11 3.71 4.44
CA ASP A 173 -12.50 3.45 4.08
C ASP A 173 -13.07 4.63 3.25
N PRO A 174 -14.20 4.43 2.54
CA PRO A 174 -14.72 5.47 1.65
C PRO A 174 -14.96 6.82 2.31
N ALA A 175 -15.45 6.85 3.56
CA ALA A 175 -15.73 8.10 4.25
C ALA A 175 -14.44 8.84 4.64
N ALA A 176 -13.46 8.12 5.19
CA ALA A 176 -12.16 8.71 5.54
C ALA A 176 -11.40 9.20 4.30
N ALA A 177 -11.54 8.51 3.15
CA ALA A 177 -10.95 8.97 1.89
C ALA A 177 -11.60 10.26 1.38
N GLU A 178 -12.94 10.38 1.47
CA GLU A 178 -13.65 11.61 1.11
C GLU A 178 -13.23 12.79 1.99
N ASP A 179 -13.04 12.58 3.31
CA ASP A 179 -12.55 13.60 4.23
C ASP A 179 -11.16 14.12 3.81
N VAL A 180 -10.22 13.22 3.47
CA VAL A 180 -8.88 13.59 3.00
C VAL A 180 -8.94 14.37 1.69
N LEU A 181 -9.73 13.90 0.72
CA LEU A 181 -9.87 14.57 -0.57
C LEU A 181 -10.50 15.96 -0.44
N ALA A 182 -11.48 16.12 0.45
CA ALA A 182 -12.07 17.43 0.73
C ALA A 182 -11.05 18.41 1.33
N VAL A 183 -10.12 17.92 2.16
CA VAL A 183 -9.00 18.72 2.66
C VAL A 183 -8.07 19.12 1.52
N LEU A 184 -7.65 18.17 0.67
CA LEU A 184 -6.76 18.46 -0.45
C LEU A 184 -7.37 19.49 -1.40
N GLN A 185 -8.68 19.43 -1.68
CA GLN A 185 -9.36 20.45 -2.47
C GLN A 185 -9.29 21.83 -1.83
N ARG A 186 -9.48 21.94 -0.51
CA ARG A 186 -9.34 23.23 0.19
C ARG A 186 -7.92 23.76 0.11
N LEU A 187 -6.89 22.91 0.21
CA LEU A 187 -5.49 23.31 0.07
C LEU A 187 -5.21 23.89 -1.33
N VAL A 188 -5.77 23.27 -2.37
CA VAL A 188 -5.61 23.75 -3.76
C VAL A 188 -6.38 25.04 -3.98
N HIS A 189 -7.69 25.06 -3.67
CA HIS A 189 -8.57 26.18 -4.03
C HIS A 189 -8.44 27.39 -3.11
N ASP A 190 -8.22 27.17 -1.80
CA ASP A 190 -8.18 28.26 -0.83
C ASP A 190 -6.76 28.76 -0.54
N LEU A 191 -5.76 27.87 -0.59
CA LEU A 191 -4.38 28.20 -0.28
C LEU A 191 -3.45 28.23 -1.51
N GLY A 192 -3.93 27.80 -2.68
CA GLY A 192 -3.12 27.78 -3.91
C GLY A 192 -2.00 26.76 -3.90
N THR A 193 -2.04 25.76 -3.01
CA THR A 193 -1.03 24.71 -2.92
C THR A 193 -1.12 23.82 -4.16
N THR A 194 0.01 23.54 -4.81
CA THR A 194 0.08 22.58 -5.91
C THR A 194 0.12 21.16 -5.37
N VAL A 195 -0.76 20.29 -5.81
CA VAL A 195 -0.81 18.90 -5.37
C VAL A 195 -0.51 17.95 -6.52
N LEU A 196 0.52 17.12 -6.39
CA LEU A 196 0.82 16.03 -7.30
C LEU A 196 0.56 14.70 -6.58
N MET A 197 -0.45 13.96 -7.03
CA MET A 197 -0.94 12.78 -6.34
C MET A 197 -0.99 11.56 -7.26
N ALA A 198 -0.43 10.42 -6.83
CA ALA A 198 -0.68 9.14 -7.45
C ALA A 198 -1.76 8.38 -6.70
N GLU A 199 -2.68 7.73 -7.42
CA GLU A 199 -3.74 6.89 -6.84
C GLU A 199 -4.08 5.71 -7.73
N HIS A 200 -4.43 4.58 -7.09
CA HIS A 200 -4.91 3.40 -7.79
C HIS A 200 -6.43 3.36 -7.92
N ARG A 201 -7.17 3.91 -6.95
CA ARG A 201 -8.64 3.93 -6.95
C ARG A 201 -9.19 5.18 -7.60
N LEU A 202 -9.12 5.23 -8.93
CA LEU A 202 -9.51 6.40 -9.72
C LEU A 202 -10.98 6.78 -9.56
N GLU A 203 -11.85 5.82 -9.21
CA GLU A 203 -13.28 6.05 -8.96
C GLU A 203 -13.56 7.05 -7.83
N ARG A 204 -12.57 7.26 -6.94
CA ARG A 204 -12.67 8.21 -5.82
C ARG A 204 -12.15 9.59 -6.18
N VAL A 205 -11.07 9.66 -6.99
CA VAL A 205 -10.24 10.86 -7.09
C VAL A 205 -10.34 11.59 -8.42
N VAL A 206 -10.65 10.91 -9.52
CA VAL A 206 -10.62 11.50 -10.88
C VAL A 206 -11.50 12.75 -11.03
N GLN A 207 -12.60 12.81 -10.28
CA GLN A 207 -13.53 13.93 -10.30
C GLN A 207 -13.00 15.19 -9.59
N TYR A 208 -11.95 15.07 -8.80
CA TYR A 208 -11.35 16.15 -8.02
C TYR A 208 -10.08 16.71 -8.65
N ALA A 209 -9.52 16.04 -9.65
CA ALA A 209 -8.31 16.46 -10.33
C ALA A 209 -8.61 17.59 -11.35
N ASP A 210 -7.75 18.61 -11.38
CA ASP A 210 -7.75 19.64 -12.41
C ASP A 210 -7.10 19.11 -13.68
N GLN A 211 -6.01 18.34 -13.54
CA GLN A 211 -5.30 17.71 -14.63
C GLN A 211 -5.01 16.23 -14.32
N VAL A 212 -4.89 15.44 -15.36
CA VAL A 212 -4.40 14.06 -15.28
C VAL A 212 -3.12 13.94 -16.08
N LEU A 213 -2.08 13.38 -15.45
CA LEU A 213 -0.82 13.03 -16.10
C LEU A 213 -0.77 11.52 -16.31
N LEU A 214 -0.78 11.09 -17.57
CA LEU A 214 -0.75 9.69 -17.95
C LEU A 214 0.69 9.22 -18.20
N LEU A 215 1.12 8.18 -17.50
CA LEU A 215 2.39 7.48 -17.73
C LEU A 215 2.15 6.13 -18.45
N PRO A 216 3.14 5.66 -19.25
CA PRO A 216 4.48 6.21 -19.47
C PRO A 216 4.56 7.37 -20.46
N ASP A 217 3.47 7.68 -21.18
CA ASP A 217 3.50 8.56 -22.34
C ASP A 217 3.80 10.03 -21.98
N GLY A 218 3.70 10.42 -20.70
CA GLY A 218 3.94 11.78 -20.23
C GLY A 218 2.90 12.79 -20.77
N VAL A 219 1.70 12.32 -21.15
CA VAL A 219 0.62 13.16 -21.66
C VAL A 219 -0.18 13.72 -20.49
N MET A 220 -0.33 15.04 -20.44
CA MET A 220 -1.11 15.73 -19.42
C MET A 220 -2.24 16.54 -20.06
N GLY A 221 -3.40 16.56 -19.41
CA GLY A 221 -4.56 17.30 -19.86
C GLY A 221 -5.78 17.16 -18.94
N PRO A 222 -6.91 17.80 -19.30
CA PRO A 222 -8.15 17.70 -18.53
C PRO A 222 -8.58 16.25 -18.33
N PRO A 223 -9.10 15.90 -17.13
CA PRO A 223 -9.42 14.50 -16.80
C PRO A 223 -10.35 13.82 -17.82
N ALA A 224 -11.37 14.54 -18.34
CA ALA A 224 -12.29 13.97 -19.32
C ALA A 224 -11.62 13.58 -20.65
N GLU A 225 -10.61 14.34 -21.07
CA GLU A 225 -9.85 14.07 -22.29
C GLU A 225 -8.89 12.90 -22.10
N ILE A 226 -8.08 12.96 -21.05
CA ILE A 226 -7.11 11.89 -20.75
C ILE A 226 -7.81 10.56 -20.46
N MET A 227 -8.96 10.59 -19.78
CA MET A 227 -9.76 9.38 -19.56
C MET A 227 -10.36 8.80 -20.86
N THR A 228 -10.32 9.47 -22.00
CA THR A 228 -10.68 8.84 -23.28
C THR A 228 -9.61 7.91 -23.83
N ILE A 229 -8.35 8.19 -23.54
CA ILE A 229 -7.19 7.46 -24.05
C ILE A 229 -6.55 6.53 -23.01
N SER A 230 -6.71 6.85 -21.70
CA SER A 230 -6.08 6.08 -20.61
C SER A 230 -6.48 4.60 -20.64
N PRO A 231 -5.54 3.65 -20.59
CA PRO A 231 -5.84 2.23 -20.46
C PRO A 231 -6.45 1.89 -19.09
N ILE A 232 -6.22 2.75 -18.10
CA ILE A 232 -6.69 2.62 -16.73
C ILE A 232 -7.74 3.68 -16.47
N HIS A 233 -8.94 3.26 -16.09
CA HIS A 233 -10.06 4.16 -15.88
C HIS A 233 -11.11 3.57 -14.92
N PRO A 234 -11.87 4.40 -14.18
CA PRO A 234 -12.88 3.92 -13.26
C PRO A 234 -14.14 3.39 -13.98
N PRO A 235 -15.01 2.64 -13.29
CA PRO A 235 -16.23 2.06 -13.89
C PRO A 235 -17.16 3.08 -14.55
N VAL A 236 -17.28 4.30 -14.02
CA VAL A 236 -18.08 5.37 -14.64
C VAL A 236 -17.58 5.72 -16.03
N VAL A 237 -16.26 5.80 -16.20
CA VAL A 237 -15.61 6.08 -17.49
C VAL A 237 -15.78 4.87 -18.43
N SER A 238 -15.57 3.64 -17.91
CA SER A 238 -15.78 2.41 -18.68
C SER A 238 -17.19 2.35 -19.25
N LEU A 239 -18.20 2.64 -18.43
CA LEU A 239 -19.59 2.67 -18.84
C LEU A 239 -19.86 3.79 -19.85
N GLY A 240 -19.27 4.97 -19.66
CA GLY A 240 -19.35 6.10 -20.57
C GLY A 240 -18.79 5.80 -21.96
N ARG A 241 -17.62 5.15 -22.01
CA ARG A 241 -17.01 4.67 -23.27
C ARG A 241 -17.89 3.62 -23.97
N LEU A 242 -18.40 2.63 -23.21
CA LEU A 242 -19.28 1.59 -23.72
C LEU A 242 -20.57 2.17 -24.29
N ALA A 243 -21.14 3.20 -23.66
CA ALA A 243 -22.37 3.87 -24.09
C ALA A 243 -22.14 4.96 -25.13
N GLY A 244 -20.88 5.32 -25.44
CA GLY A 244 -20.53 6.37 -26.40
C GLY A 244 -20.90 7.77 -25.94
N TRP A 245 -20.86 8.06 -24.64
CA TRP A 245 -21.21 9.38 -24.10
C TRP A 245 -20.14 10.44 -24.40
N THR A 246 -20.59 11.61 -24.84
CA THR A 246 -19.73 12.76 -25.11
C THR A 246 -20.42 14.04 -24.59
N PRO A 247 -19.80 14.83 -23.68
CA PRO A 247 -18.50 14.57 -23.06
C PRO A 247 -18.51 13.34 -22.13
N LEU A 248 -17.32 12.77 -21.90
CA LEU A 248 -17.17 11.59 -21.04
C LEU A 248 -17.45 11.96 -19.58
N PRO A 249 -18.42 11.33 -18.89
CA PRO A 249 -18.72 11.68 -17.51
C PRO A 249 -17.65 11.12 -16.57
N LEU A 250 -17.21 11.95 -15.62
CA LEU A 250 -16.26 11.56 -14.56
C LEU A 250 -16.97 11.30 -13.23
N THR A 251 -18.22 11.75 -13.08
CA THR A 251 -19.01 11.57 -11.86
C THR A 251 -20.19 10.65 -12.08
N VAL A 252 -20.59 9.94 -11.02
CA VAL A 252 -21.85 9.17 -11.02
C VAL A 252 -23.06 10.07 -11.35
N ARG A 253 -23.07 11.32 -10.87
CA ARG A 253 -24.13 12.30 -11.12
C ARG A 253 -24.30 12.58 -12.62
N ASP A 254 -23.20 12.87 -13.30
CA ASP A 254 -23.27 13.24 -14.74
C ASP A 254 -23.54 12.01 -15.61
N ALA A 255 -22.95 10.87 -15.28
CA ALA A 255 -23.26 9.59 -15.93
C ALA A 255 -24.74 9.23 -15.76
N ARG A 256 -25.33 9.44 -14.57
CA ARG A 256 -26.77 9.19 -14.32
C ARG A 256 -27.69 10.06 -15.17
N ARG A 257 -27.29 11.31 -15.44
CA ARG A 257 -28.02 12.22 -16.35
C ARG A 257 -27.97 11.75 -17.81
N ALA A 258 -26.82 11.20 -18.23
CA ALA A 258 -26.63 10.67 -19.58
C ALA A 258 -27.24 9.27 -19.79
N ALA A 259 -27.56 8.53 -18.72
CA ALA A 259 -27.90 7.11 -18.77
C ALA A 259 -29.31 6.78 -19.29
N GLY A 260 -30.19 7.77 -19.58
CA GLY A 260 -31.55 7.54 -20.07
C GLY A 260 -31.62 6.56 -21.25
N PRO A 261 -30.98 6.86 -22.38
CA PRO A 261 -31.00 5.97 -23.56
C PRO A 261 -30.42 4.57 -23.29
N LEU A 262 -29.41 4.48 -22.41
CA LEU A 262 -28.82 3.19 -22.04
C LEU A 262 -29.80 2.35 -21.21
N ARG A 263 -30.52 2.96 -20.24
CA ARG A 263 -31.54 2.29 -19.46
C ARG A 263 -32.69 1.77 -20.34
N ASP A 264 -33.09 2.53 -21.37
CA ASP A 264 -34.14 2.10 -22.31
C ASP A 264 -33.69 0.87 -23.12
N ARG A 265 -32.41 0.81 -23.52
CA ARG A 265 -31.83 -0.37 -24.21
C ARG A 265 -31.76 -1.61 -23.32
N LEU A 266 -31.59 -1.40 -22.02
CA LEU A 266 -31.43 -2.47 -21.02
C LEU A 266 -32.77 -2.89 -20.37
N LYS A 267 -33.90 -2.24 -20.69
CA LYS A 267 -35.18 -2.38 -19.98
C LYS A 267 -35.69 -3.82 -19.93
N ASP A 268 -35.52 -4.56 -21.02
CA ASP A 268 -36.03 -5.93 -21.16
C ASP A 268 -34.92 -6.99 -20.99
N ARG A 269 -33.74 -6.56 -20.48
CA ARG A 269 -32.59 -7.43 -20.24
C ARG A 269 -32.47 -7.74 -18.75
N VAL A 270 -31.96 -8.93 -18.45
CA VAL A 270 -31.69 -9.38 -17.08
C VAL A 270 -30.18 -9.52 -16.94
N PRO A 271 -29.56 -8.92 -15.89
CA PRO A 271 -28.13 -9.11 -15.66
C PRO A 271 -27.85 -10.58 -15.33
N VAL A 272 -26.82 -11.14 -15.96
CA VAL A 272 -26.31 -12.48 -15.64
C VAL A 272 -25.55 -12.38 -14.30
N ALA A 273 -25.86 -13.27 -13.36
CA ALA A 273 -25.16 -13.32 -12.08
C ALA A 273 -23.67 -13.59 -12.31
N PRO A 274 -22.78 -13.02 -11.48
CA PRO A 274 -21.31 -13.19 -11.63
C PRO A 274 -20.86 -14.65 -11.73
N THR A 275 -21.65 -15.56 -11.22
CA THR A 275 -21.37 -17.00 -11.08
C THR A 275 -21.87 -17.88 -12.21
N GLU A 276 -22.74 -17.37 -13.05
CA GLU A 276 -23.24 -18.09 -14.23
C GLU A 276 -22.37 -17.81 -15.47
N ARG A 277 -21.32 -17.02 -15.33
CA ARG A 277 -20.45 -16.65 -16.45
C ARG A 277 -19.50 -17.77 -16.80
N THR A 278 -19.65 -18.30 -18.02
CA THR A 278 -18.59 -19.09 -18.63
C THR A 278 -17.33 -18.22 -18.77
N PRO A 279 -16.12 -18.68 -18.34
CA PRO A 279 -14.91 -17.91 -18.55
C PRO A 279 -14.80 -17.53 -20.04
N PRO A 280 -14.35 -16.31 -20.36
CA PRO A 280 -14.13 -15.93 -21.75
C PRO A 280 -13.19 -16.97 -22.40
N PRO A 281 -13.43 -17.37 -23.66
CA PRO A 281 -12.50 -18.25 -24.33
C PRO A 281 -11.12 -17.62 -24.27
N ALA A 282 -10.15 -18.43 -23.87
CA ALA A 282 -8.75 -18.00 -23.88
C ALA A 282 -8.48 -17.37 -25.25
N PRO A 283 -7.79 -16.20 -25.33
CA PRO A 283 -7.46 -15.61 -26.61
C PRO A 283 -6.82 -16.71 -27.46
N ASP A 284 -7.39 -16.96 -28.63
CA ASP A 284 -6.96 -17.99 -29.56
C ASP A 284 -5.44 -18.04 -29.62
N ALA A 285 -4.87 -19.02 -28.92
CA ALA A 285 -3.53 -19.47 -29.21
C ALA A 285 -3.64 -20.01 -30.64
N THR A 286 -3.23 -19.18 -31.60
CA THR A 286 -3.01 -19.63 -32.97
C THR A 286 -2.21 -20.93 -32.84
N PRO A 287 -2.73 -22.09 -33.32
CA PRO A 287 -1.97 -23.32 -33.17
C PRO A 287 -0.65 -23.09 -33.88
N ALA A 288 0.44 -23.08 -33.12
CA ALA A 288 1.78 -23.10 -33.66
C ALA A 288 1.81 -24.31 -34.60
N GLY A 289 1.87 -24.05 -35.88
CA GLY A 289 2.02 -25.10 -36.89
C GLY A 289 3.19 -26.01 -36.49
N PRO A 290 3.13 -27.30 -36.78
CA PRO A 290 4.17 -28.24 -36.39
C PRO A 290 5.52 -27.73 -36.89
N LEU A 291 6.45 -27.56 -35.95
CA LEU A 291 7.84 -27.26 -36.25
C LEU A 291 8.35 -28.29 -37.25
N PRO A 292 8.97 -27.90 -38.36
CA PRO A 292 9.52 -28.86 -39.32
C PRO A 292 10.60 -29.67 -38.59
N HIS A 293 10.43 -31.00 -38.60
CA HIS A 293 11.47 -31.94 -38.20
C HIS A 293 12.74 -31.68 -39.01
N PRO A 294 13.90 -31.57 -38.39
CA PRO A 294 15.14 -31.55 -39.16
C PRO A 294 15.30 -32.89 -39.89
N ALA A 295 15.34 -32.81 -41.20
CA ALA A 295 15.61 -33.96 -42.08
C ALA A 295 16.93 -34.61 -41.68
N ALA A 296 16.88 -35.94 -41.51
CA ALA A 296 18.06 -36.78 -41.36
C ALA A 296 18.96 -36.59 -42.60
N GLN A 297 20.13 -36.00 -42.42
CA GLN A 297 21.20 -36.04 -43.41
C GLN A 297 22.21 -37.08 -42.97
N ALA A 298 22.50 -37.93 -43.93
CA ALA A 298 23.41 -39.06 -43.88
C ALA A 298 24.85 -38.62 -43.59
N ASP A 299 25.56 -39.45 -42.83
CA ASP A 299 27.01 -39.48 -42.73
C ASP A 299 27.70 -39.55 -44.08
N PRO A 300 28.86 -38.92 -44.24
CA PRO A 300 30.07 -39.72 -44.32
C PRO A 300 31.33 -39.16 -43.64
N ALA A 301 31.93 -40.03 -42.91
CA ALA A 301 33.37 -40.31 -42.80
C ALA A 301 34.39 -39.18 -42.54
N GLY A 302 35.16 -39.38 -41.44
CA GLY A 302 36.55 -38.99 -41.34
C GLY A 302 36.88 -38.24 -40.02
N PRO A 303 37.84 -38.73 -39.22
CA PRO A 303 38.21 -38.09 -37.97
C PRO A 303 39.12 -36.89 -38.18
N LEU A 304 38.79 -35.75 -37.60
CA LEU A 304 39.64 -34.57 -37.51
C LEU A 304 40.56 -34.67 -36.28
N PRO A 305 41.80 -34.19 -36.37
CA PRO A 305 42.81 -34.36 -35.34
C PRO A 305 42.61 -33.40 -34.14
N HIS A 306 42.96 -33.91 -32.96
CA HIS A 306 42.98 -33.18 -31.69
C HIS A 306 43.93 -31.96 -31.76
N PRO A 307 43.54 -30.79 -31.25
CA PRO A 307 44.48 -29.70 -31.01
C PRO A 307 45.31 -29.95 -29.77
N ALA A 308 46.64 -29.74 -29.91
CA ALA A 308 47.64 -29.85 -28.86
C ALA A 308 47.48 -28.81 -27.76
N PRO A 309 47.96 -29.10 -26.52
CA PRO A 309 47.85 -28.20 -25.38
C PRO A 309 48.75 -26.95 -25.54
N PRO A 310 48.37 -25.80 -25.00
CA PRO A 310 49.14 -24.56 -25.12
C PRO A 310 50.42 -24.65 -24.26
N ARG A 311 51.54 -24.33 -24.89
CA ARG A 311 52.85 -24.20 -24.25
C ARG A 311 52.91 -23.00 -23.33
N ASN A 312 53.32 -23.26 -22.13
CA ASN A 312 53.80 -22.34 -21.11
C ASN A 312 54.80 -21.34 -21.65
N ARG A 313 54.49 -20.05 -21.65
CA ARG A 313 55.48 -18.98 -21.90
C ARG A 313 55.56 -18.10 -20.64
N GLY A 314 56.76 -18.08 -20.20
CA GLY A 314 57.39 -17.48 -19.05
C GLY A 314 56.88 -16.12 -18.57
N LEU A 315 56.92 -16.05 -17.28
CA LEU A 315 56.86 -14.86 -16.43
C LEU A 315 57.90 -13.83 -16.88
N ARG A 316 57.47 -12.62 -17.22
CA ARG A 316 58.32 -11.42 -17.19
C ARG A 316 58.00 -10.59 -15.92
N PRO A 317 59.03 -10.05 -15.25
CA PRO A 317 58.88 -9.34 -14.00
C PRO A 317 58.31 -7.94 -14.19
N ARG A 318 57.49 -7.55 -13.20
CA ARG A 318 56.87 -6.24 -13.02
C ARG A 318 57.95 -5.19 -12.68
N PRO A 319 57.90 -3.99 -13.24
CA PRO A 319 58.80 -2.90 -12.81
C PRO A 319 58.36 -2.31 -11.47
N PRO A 320 59.28 -1.78 -10.64
CA PRO A 320 59.00 -1.27 -9.30
C PRO A 320 58.33 0.10 -9.34
N GLY A 321 57.40 0.31 -8.39
CA GLY A 321 56.72 1.58 -8.15
C GLY A 321 57.64 2.59 -7.49
N PRO A 322 57.35 3.90 -7.60
CA PRO A 322 58.20 4.93 -7.04
C PRO A 322 58.09 5.01 -5.50
N GLN A 323 59.24 5.11 -4.91
CA GLN A 323 59.46 5.30 -3.49
C GLN A 323 59.16 6.75 -3.08
N THR A 324 58.51 6.90 -1.93
CA THR A 324 58.43 8.13 -1.17
C THR A 324 59.74 8.38 -0.45
N PRO A 325 60.24 9.61 -0.36
CA PRO A 325 61.29 9.94 0.59
C PRO A 325 60.73 10.45 1.90
N ASP A 326 61.20 9.83 2.97
CA ASP A 326 61.15 10.34 4.33
C ASP A 326 62.04 11.60 4.50
N GLY A 327 61.64 12.46 5.42
CA GLY A 327 62.65 13.23 6.08
C GLY A 327 62.28 14.61 6.60
N LEU A 328 62.15 14.68 7.91
CA LEU A 328 62.63 15.71 8.84
C LEU A 328 61.79 16.96 9.16
N ASN A 329 61.24 16.87 10.37
CA ASN A 329 61.34 17.79 11.51
C ASN A 329 61.56 19.30 11.27
N SER A 330 60.76 20.13 11.86
CA SER A 330 61.02 20.91 13.08
C SER A 330 60.16 22.17 13.16
N ASP A 331 59.53 22.29 14.33
CA ASP A 331 59.40 23.47 15.19
C ASP A 331 59.10 24.85 14.59
N THR A 332 58.04 25.42 15.09
CA THR A 332 57.96 26.63 15.94
C THR A 332 56.67 27.40 15.74
N SER A 333 55.90 27.48 16.80
CA SER A 333 55.01 28.62 17.11
C SER A 333 55.89 29.73 17.75
N PRO A 334 55.45 30.93 18.09
CA PRO A 334 54.20 31.71 17.86
C PRO A 334 54.49 33.21 17.53
N MET A 335 53.46 34.06 17.35
CA MET A 335 53.35 35.49 17.74
C MET A 335 52.09 36.11 17.11
N ARG A 336 51.15 36.57 17.83
CA ARG A 336 50.74 37.88 18.34
C ARG A 336 50.89 39.10 17.39
N GLY A 337 49.82 39.88 17.34
CA GLY A 337 49.70 41.31 16.94
C GLY A 337 48.25 41.60 16.57
N GLU A 338 47.39 42.10 17.40
CA GLU A 338 47.15 43.41 18.02
C GLU A 338 46.91 44.57 17.02
N ALA A 339 45.78 45.23 17.30
CA ALA A 339 45.42 46.66 17.18
C ALA A 339 44.93 47.13 15.80
N ALA A 340 43.99 48.03 15.63
CA ALA A 340 43.21 49.01 16.41
C ALA A 340 42.01 49.43 15.58
N ALA A 341 40.87 49.65 16.13
CA ALA A 341 40.22 50.89 16.55
C ALA A 341 40.16 52.02 15.49
N GLU A 342 38.92 52.39 15.13
CA GLU A 342 38.53 53.80 15.12
C GLU A 342 37.00 53.98 15.12
N GLN A 343 36.59 54.84 16.01
CA GLN A 343 35.33 55.42 16.36
C GLN A 343 34.89 56.48 15.33
N THR A 344 33.59 56.73 15.27
CA THR A 344 32.83 57.99 15.27
C THR A 344 31.40 57.67 15.06
N GLY A 345 30.34 58.05 15.79
CA GLY A 345 30.13 59.20 16.64
C GLY A 345 28.79 59.86 16.21
N LEU A 346 28.01 60.22 17.25
CA LEU A 346 26.92 61.23 17.29
C LEU A 346 25.47 60.72 17.08
N GLU A 347 24.76 60.74 18.18
CA GLU A 347 23.84 61.68 18.87
C GLU A 347 22.40 61.52 18.42
N ALA A 348 21.50 61.10 19.25
CA ALA A 348 20.72 61.71 20.36
C ALA A 348 19.50 62.49 19.86
N MET A 349 18.34 62.06 20.29
CA MET A 349 17.31 62.88 20.95
C MET A 349 16.07 62.04 21.35
N ALA A 350 15.87 61.95 22.68
CA ALA A 350 14.56 61.77 23.29
C ALA A 350 14.07 63.21 23.72
N PRO A 351 12.85 63.46 24.20
CA PRO A 351 12.10 62.71 25.21
C PRO A 351 10.57 62.83 25.15
N GLY A 352 9.90 62.07 26.06
CA GLY A 352 8.65 62.54 26.62
C GLY A 352 7.51 61.55 26.77
N GLY A 353 7.24 61.18 28.00
CA GLY A 353 6.00 61.25 28.72
C GLY A 353 5.31 59.95 29.11
N HIS A 354 5.43 59.57 30.38
CA HIS A 354 4.58 58.57 31.10
C HIS A 354 3.14 59.07 31.35
N PRO A 355 2.14 58.25 31.77
CA PRO A 355 2.23 57.42 32.95
C PRO A 355 1.52 56.05 32.97
N ALA A 356 2.04 55.21 33.82
CA ALA A 356 1.53 54.12 34.63
C ALA A 356 0.10 53.63 34.51
N THR A 357 -0.05 52.31 34.41
CA THR A 357 -0.90 51.46 35.24
C THR A 357 -0.37 50.04 35.29
N SER A 358 -0.43 49.49 36.51
CA SER A 358 0.15 48.21 36.98
C SER A 358 -0.57 46.94 36.50
N PRO A 359 -0.11 45.76 36.89
CA PRO A 359 -0.01 44.58 36.03
C PRO A 359 -1.12 43.54 36.29
N LEU A 360 -1.44 42.76 35.28
CA LEU A 360 -2.15 41.49 35.48
C LEU A 360 -1.24 40.35 35.03
N GLN A 361 -1.04 39.45 35.97
CA GLN A 361 -0.27 38.20 35.89
C GLN A 361 -0.82 37.32 34.79
N GLY A 362 0.06 36.85 33.90
CA GLY A 362 -0.18 35.71 33.04
C GLY A 362 0.76 34.55 33.42
N PRO A 363 0.39 33.30 33.29
CA PRO A 363 1.20 32.20 33.80
C PRO A 363 2.27 31.75 32.81
N ASP A 364 3.51 31.84 33.26
CA ASP A 364 4.65 31.07 32.76
C ASP A 364 4.40 29.57 33.03
N THR A 365 4.31 28.75 32.00
CA THR A 365 4.29 27.29 32.17
C THR A 365 4.95 26.51 31.04
N PHE A 366 5.84 27.07 30.24
CA PHE A 366 6.53 26.27 29.21
C PHE A 366 8.06 26.14 29.37
N ALA A 367 8.70 26.92 30.29
CA ALA A 367 10.14 26.84 30.47
C ALA A 367 10.61 25.95 31.62
N SER A 368 9.74 25.49 32.53
CA SER A 368 10.14 24.83 33.77
C SER A 368 10.14 23.30 33.77
N ARG A 369 9.75 22.64 32.69
CA ARG A 369 9.81 21.17 32.61
C ARG A 369 11.08 20.57 32.00
N ARG A 370 11.92 21.37 31.36
CA ARG A 370 13.19 20.87 30.77
C ARG A 370 14.38 20.83 31.75
N GLU A 371 14.35 21.58 32.86
CA GLU A 371 15.48 21.58 33.84
C GLU A 371 15.38 20.47 34.90
N ALA A 372 14.26 19.79 35.05
CA ALA A 372 14.11 18.73 36.05
C ALA A 372 14.55 17.33 35.58
N ALA A 373 14.85 17.14 34.31
CA ALA A 373 15.29 15.84 33.73
C ALA A 373 16.81 15.69 33.61
N ALA A 374 17.58 16.75 33.79
CA ALA A 374 19.03 16.75 33.57
C ALA A 374 19.89 16.59 34.89
N GLN A 375 19.28 16.42 36.06
CA GLN A 375 20.00 16.32 37.33
C GLN A 375 19.78 15.04 38.12
N ARG A 376 19.73 13.88 37.49
CA ARG A 376 19.89 12.60 38.21
C ARG A 376 20.96 11.74 37.53
N GLY A 377 22.21 11.97 37.94
CA GLY A 377 23.34 11.09 37.69
C GLY A 377 23.29 9.86 38.61
N PRO A 378 24.00 8.76 38.25
CA PRO A 378 23.87 7.46 38.91
C PRO A 378 24.66 7.37 40.20
N GLY A 379 23.98 7.06 41.31
CA GLY A 379 24.57 6.62 42.56
C GLY A 379 24.79 5.13 42.58
N ALA A 380 25.97 4.69 42.90
CA ALA A 380 26.43 3.32 43.02
C ALA A 380 25.87 2.57 44.27
N PRO A 381 25.88 1.21 44.29
CA PRO A 381 25.21 0.40 45.31
C PRO A 381 26.14 -0.02 46.46
N ALA A 382 25.57 -0.32 47.63
CA ALA A 382 26.18 -1.11 48.69
C ALA A 382 25.39 -2.38 49.00
N PRO A 383 25.97 -3.45 49.53
CA PRO A 383 25.62 -4.84 49.30
C PRO A 383 24.84 -5.53 50.45
N GLY A 384 24.18 -6.62 50.14
CA GLY A 384 23.79 -7.59 51.16
C GLY A 384 22.50 -8.34 50.88
N ASP A 385 22.68 -9.65 50.79
CA ASP A 385 21.80 -10.78 51.11
C ASP A 385 20.88 -11.39 50.02
N GLN A 386 21.29 -12.56 49.58
CA GLN A 386 20.48 -13.66 48.95
C GLN A 386 19.89 -14.59 50.04
N PRO A 387 19.02 -15.57 49.77
CA PRO A 387 18.19 -15.87 48.59
C PRO A 387 16.74 -16.29 48.94
N ALA A 388 15.81 -16.23 47.96
CA ALA A 388 14.65 -17.10 47.94
C ALA A 388 14.08 -17.23 46.52
N THR A 389 14.04 -18.46 46.07
CA THR A 389 13.50 -19.00 44.84
C THR A 389 11.99 -18.83 44.72
N SER A 390 11.50 -18.28 43.60
CA SER A 390 10.24 -18.69 42.99
C SER A 390 10.08 -18.05 41.58
N PRO A 391 9.31 -18.61 40.63
CA PRO A 391 9.54 -18.53 39.21
C PRO A 391 8.93 -17.28 38.58
N ARG A 392 9.74 -16.56 37.84
CA ARG A 392 9.30 -15.45 36.98
C ARG A 392 8.62 -16.00 35.71
N GLN A 393 7.36 -15.71 35.57
CA GLN A 393 6.70 -15.68 34.27
C GLN A 393 7.23 -14.46 33.49
N GLY A 394 8.04 -14.72 32.49
CA GLY A 394 8.52 -13.71 31.56
C GLY A 394 7.49 -13.47 30.46
N PHE A 395 6.88 -12.30 30.47
CA PHE A 395 6.25 -11.73 29.26
C PHE A 395 7.33 -10.97 28.49
N GLY A 396 7.54 -11.35 27.26
CA GLY A 396 8.41 -10.63 26.33
C GLY A 396 9.18 -11.59 25.44
N LYS A 397 8.56 -12.10 24.40
CA LYS A 397 9.27 -12.52 23.21
C LYS A 397 8.43 -12.17 22.00
N GLY A 398 9.04 -11.30 21.19
CA GLY A 398 8.62 -11.02 19.86
C GLY A 398 8.47 -12.31 19.04
N TRP A 399 7.59 -12.26 18.10
CA TRP A 399 7.37 -13.28 17.09
C TRP A 399 8.59 -13.31 16.14
N GLY A 400 9.55 -14.12 16.51
CA GLY A 400 10.73 -14.41 15.72
C GLY A 400 11.11 -15.87 15.97
N GLY A 401 10.24 -16.78 15.62
CA GLY A 401 10.50 -18.21 15.69
C GLY A 401 10.00 -18.86 14.42
N GLY A 402 10.91 -19.04 13.47
CA GLY A 402 10.68 -19.87 12.30
C GLY A 402 10.17 -21.25 12.75
N ILE A 403 8.93 -21.56 12.42
CA ILE A 403 8.31 -22.85 12.69
C ILE A 403 8.82 -23.85 11.65
N SER A 404 10.06 -24.32 11.82
CA SER A 404 10.49 -25.58 11.24
C SER A 404 9.91 -26.73 12.08
N LEU A 405 8.66 -27.07 11.84
CA LEU A 405 7.92 -28.03 12.65
C LEU A 405 7.60 -29.34 11.91
N PHE A 406 8.30 -29.66 10.78
CA PHE A 406 7.97 -30.86 10.03
C PHE A 406 9.18 -31.74 9.74
N ARG A 407 9.66 -32.47 10.76
CA ARG A 407 10.38 -33.74 10.53
C ARG A 407 9.39 -34.88 10.68
N ARG A 408 8.96 -35.48 9.60
CA ARG A 408 8.15 -36.69 9.58
C ARG A 408 8.95 -37.90 9.12
N ARG A 409 8.76 -38.99 9.86
CA ARG A 409 8.98 -40.40 9.41
C ARG A 409 7.89 -40.74 8.38
N PRO A 410 8.21 -41.54 7.35
CA PRO A 410 7.20 -41.97 6.39
C PRO A 410 6.27 -43.01 6.98
N THR A 411 4.99 -42.78 7.02
CA THR A 411 3.95 -43.80 7.21
C THR A 411 3.12 -43.89 5.93
N ARG A 412 2.87 -45.16 5.61
CA ARG A 412 2.24 -45.70 4.41
C ARG A 412 0.97 -44.95 3.95
N ALA A 413 0.87 -44.87 2.64
CA ALA A 413 -0.33 -44.52 1.90
C ALA A 413 -1.49 -45.49 2.19
N GLY A 414 -2.62 -44.92 2.61
CA GLY A 414 -3.93 -45.52 2.63
C GLY A 414 -4.89 -44.42 2.28
N GLY A 415 -5.32 -44.36 1.03
CA GLY A 415 -6.31 -43.39 0.56
C GLY A 415 -7.69 -43.77 1.09
N ASP A 416 -8.24 -42.95 1.99
CA ASP A 416 -9.67 -42.82 2.19
C ASP A 416 -10.07 -41.42 1.67
N ALA A 417 -10.63 -41.40 0.49
CA ALA A 417 -11.36 -40.24 -0.02
C ALA A 417 -12.62 -40.13 0.86
N THR A 418 -12.55 -39.32 1.90
CA THR A 418 -13.74 -38.90 2.64
C THR A 418 -14.70 -38.19 1.66
N PRO A 419 -15.98 -38.60 1.59
CA PRO A 419 -16.93 -37.88 0.73
C PRO A 419 -16.99 -36.41 1.18
N PRO A 420 -17.25 -35.48 0.23
CA PRO A 420 -17.32 -34.06 0.57
C PRO A 420 -18.36 -33.85 1.68
N PRO A 421 -18.07 -33.00 2.68
CA PRO A 421 -18.98 -32.77 3.79
C PRO A 421 -20.31 -32.21 3.24
N THR A 422 -21.41 -32.88 3.57
CA THR A 422 -22.77 -32.49 3.15
C THR A 422 -23.34 -31.29 3.91
N GLY A 423 -22.50 -30.60 4.70
CA GLY A 423 -22.85 -29.42 5.52
C GLY A 423 -22.12 -28.14 5.10
N PRO A 424 -22.45 -27.01 5.71
CA PRO A 424 -21.73 -25.76 5.47
C PRO A 424 -20.27 -25.93 5.86
N LEU A 425 -19.37 -25.34 5.07
CA LEU A 425 -17.93 -25.38 5.31
C LEU A 425 -17.56 -24.45 6.49
N VAL A 426 -18.27 -23.34 6.65
CA VAL A 426 -18.21 -22.43 7.81
C VAL A 426 -19.57 -22.43 8.49
N ASP A 427 -19.62 -22.69 9.80
CA ASP A 427 -20.84 -22.56 10.64
C ASP A 427 -20.48 -21.78 11.90
N VAL A 428 -20.83 -20.50 11.92
CA VAL A 428 -20.63 -19.58 13.05
C VAL A 428 -21.98 -19.28 13.67
N ARG A 429 -22.09 -19.42 15.01
CA ARG A 429 -23.33 -19.18 15.73
C ARG A 429 -23.10 -18.33 16.98
N ALA A 430 -23.82 -17.19 17.04
CA ALA A 430 -23.79 -16.22 18.14
C ALA A 430 -22.37 -15.88 18.61
N LEU A 431 -21.42 -15.78 17.67
CA LEU A 431 -20.00 -15.57 17.94
C LEU A 431 -19.76 -14.19 18.57
N GLY A 432 -19.17 -14.16 19.74
CA GLY A 432 -18.70 -12.96 20.41
C GLY A 432 -17.19 -13.03 20.66
N VAL A 433 -16.50 -11.91 20.41
CA VAL A 433 -15.07 -11.76 20.66
C VAL A 433 -14.81 -10.44 21.37
N ARG A 434 -14.09 -10.50 22.49
CA ARG A 434 -13.64 -9.33 23.23
C ARG A 434 -12.12 -9.21 23.13
N ARG A 435 -11.62 -8.03 22.77
CA ARG A 435 -10.19 -7.66 22.80
C ARG A 435 -9.98 -6.57 23.85
N GLY A 436 -9.46 -6.96 25.00
CA GLY A 436 -9.32 -6.06 26.14
C GLY A 436 -10.68 -5.49 26.60
N ARG A 437 -10.87 -4.17 26.47
CA ARG A 437 -12.14 -3.50 26.82
C ARG A 437 -13.12 -3.39 25.65
N VAL A 438 -12.69 -3.71 24.44
CA VAL A 438 -13.51 -3.57 23.23
C VAL A 438 -14.15 -4.90 22.89
N GLU A 439 -15.45 -4.91 22.70
CA GLU A 439 -16.21 -6.02 22.16
C GLU A 439 -16.18 -5.93 20.63
N ALA A 440 -15.27 -6.69 20.03
CA ALA A 440 -14.98 -6.61 18.60
C ALA A 440 -16.02 -7.34 17.74
N LEU A 441 -16.64 -8.41 18.28
CA LEU A 441 -17.76 -9.13 17.65
C LEU A 441 -18.84 -9.40 18.68
N ARG A 442 -20.11 -9.28 18.24
CA ARG A 442 -21.30 -9.42 19.06
C ARG A 442 -22.32 -10.31 18.37
N ARG A 443 -22.47 -11.56 18.86
CA ARG A 443 -23.49 -12.51 18.40
C ARG A 443 -23.54 -12.67 16.87
N VAL A 444 -22.40 -12.76 16.23
CA VAL A 444 -22.31 -12.93 14.78
C VAL A 444 -22.74 -14.35 14.39
N ASP A 445 -23.63 -14.44 13.43
CA ASP A 445 -24.03 -15.68 12.76
C ASP A 445 -23.54 -15.62 11.30
N LEU A 446 -22.88 -16.70 10.83
CA LEU A 446 -22.40 -16.80 9.45
C LEU A 446 -22.32 -18.26 9.02
N ARG A 447 -22.86 -18.58 7.84
CA ARG A 447 -22.69 -19.89 7.21
C ARG A 447 -22.17 -19.71 5.80
N VAL A 448 -21.21 -20.53 5.40
CA VAL A 448 -20.65 -20.51 4.04
C VAL A 448 -20.62 -21.92 3.50
N GLY A 449 -21.20 -22.11 2.32
CA GLY A 449 -21.21 -23.38 1.60
C GLY A 449 -19.96 -23.59 0.73
N PRO A 450 -19.71 -24.83 0.25
CA PRO A 450 -18.68 -25.10 -0.75
C PRO A 450 -18.93 -24.29 -2.04
N GLY A 451 -17.89 -23.76 -2.65
CA GLY A 451 -17.97 -22.95 -3.87
C GLY A 451 -18.64 -21.58 -3.69
N GLU A 452 -19.11 -21.24 -2.49
CA GLU A 452 -19.72 -19.94 -2.22
C GLU A 452 -18.66 -18.87 -2.00
N THR A 453 -18.83 -17.73 -2.65
CA THR A 453 -18.01 -16.53 -2.42
C THR A 453 -18.82 -15.51 -1.64
N VAL A 454 -18.35 -15.16 -0.43
CA VAL A 454 -18.99 -14.20 0.48
C VAL A 454 -18.08 -12.98 0.64
N ALA A 455 -18.60 -11.78 0.33
CA ALA A 455 -17.94 -10.53 0.69
C ALA A 455 -18.39 -10.05 2.05
N LEU A 456 -17.43 -9.95 2.99
CA LEU A 456 -17.62 -9.41 4.32
C LEU A 456 -17.28 -7.93 4.29
N MET A 457 -18.28 -7.07 4.26
CA MET A 457 -18.15 -5.62 4.12
C MET A 457 -18.37 -4.88 5.44
N GLY A 458 -17.94 -3.63 5.51
CA GLY A 458 -18.10 -2.76 6.69
C GLY A 458 -16.94 -1.80 6.84
N ARG A 459 -17.13 -0.76 7.66
CA ARG A 459 -16.10 0.25 7.95
C ARG A 459 -14.88 -0.35 8.63
N ASN A 460 -13.78 0.39 8.65
CA ASN A 460 -12.61 0.02 9.45
C ASN A 460 -13.00 -0.08 10.93
N GLY A 461 -12.53 -1.13 11.62
CA GLY A 461 -12.93 -1.44 13.00
C GLY A 461 -14.27 -2.16 13.16
N ALA A 462 -15.01 -2.48 12.11
CA ALA A 462 -16.29 -3.21 12.20
C ALA A 462 -16.19 -4.66 12.69
N GLY A 463 -14.99 -5.24 12.77
CA GLY A 463 -14.76 -6.61 13.24
C GLY A 463 -14.40 -7.64 12.14
N LYS A 464 -14.25 -7.21 10.88
CA LYS A 464 -13.96 -8.11 9.74
C LYS A 464 -12.74 -9.01 9.97
N SER A 465 -11.57 -8.42 10.17
CA SER A 465 -10.31 -9.16 10.41
C SER A 465 -10.35 -9.99 11.70
N THR A 466 -11.13 -9.56 12.71
CA THR A 466 -11.34 -10.34 13.94
C THR A 466 -12.15 -11.60 13.66
N LEU A 467 -13.17 -11.53 12.80
CA LEU A 467 -13.93 -12.69 12.36
C LEU A 467 -13.05 -13.67 11.58
N LEU A 468 -12.26 -13.18 10.60
CA LEU A 468 -11.30 -14.02 9.86
C LEU A 468 -10.30 -14.69 10.80
N SER A 469 -9.75 -13.93 11.78
CA SER A 469 -8.81 -14.46 12.78
C SER A 469 -9.44 -15.55 13.66
N ALA A 470 -10.72 -15.45 13.98
CA ALA A 470 -11.44 -16.49 14.74
C ALA A 470 -11.65 -17.75 13.90
N LEU A 471 -11.86 -17.63 12.58
CA LEU A 471 -12.02 -18.75 11.65
C LEU A 471 -10.72 -19.53 11.40
N VAL A 472 -9.55 -18.91 11.61
CA VAL A 472 -8.25 -19.60 11.57
C VAL A 472 -7.68 -19.93 12.96
N GLY A 473 -8.48 -19.73 14.02
CA GLY A 473 -8.09 -20.11 15.39
C GLY A 473 -7.06 -19.21 16.05
N ILE A 474 -6.65 -18.08 15.44
CA ILE A 474 -5.75 -17.09 16.05
C ILE A 474 -6.42 -16.40 17.24
N VAL A 475 -7.74 -16.20 17.17
CA VAL A 475 -8.53 -15.56 18.22
C VAL A 475 -9.55 -16.57 18.75
N GLU A 476 -9.49 -16.80 20.08
CA GLU A 476 -10.48 -17.64 20.77
C GLU A 476 -11.78 -16.84 20.98
N PRO A 477 -12.95 -17.40 20.61
CA PRO A 477 -14.25 -16.79 20.92
C PRO A 477 -14.48 -16.61 22.41
N THR A 478 -15.00 -15.45 22.80
CA THR A 478 -15.45 -15.20 24.18
C THR A 478 -16.81 -15.86 24.44
N SER A 479 -17.65 -15.95 23.41
CA SER A 479 -18.97 -16.62 23.45
C SER A 479 -19.36 -17.14 22.08
N GLY A 480 -20.34 -18.04 22.02
CA GLY A 480 -20.79 -18.66 20.80
C GLY A 480 -19.85 -19.74 20.28
N THR A 481 -20.00 -20.13 19.02
CA THR A 481 -19.22 -21.18 18.38
C THR A 481 -18.85 -20.81 16.97
N ALA A 482 -17.64 -21.22 16.53
CA ALA A 482 -17.20 -21.19 15.16
C ALA A 482 -16.69 -22.58 14.76
N LEU A 483 -17.19 -23.10 13.65
CA LEU A 483 -16.76 -24.37 13.07
C LEU A 483 -16.28 -24.12 11.63
N VAL A 484 -15.15 -24.71 11.29
CA VAL A 484 -14.60 -24.76 9.92
C VAL A 484 -14.40 -26.20 9.55
N ALA A 485 -15.05 -26.65 8.48
CA ALA A 485 -15.11 -28.07 8.11
C ALA A 485 -15.47 -29.00 9.29
N GLY A 486 -16.41 -28.56 10.15
CA GLY A 486 -16.85 -29.28 11.34
C GLY A 486 -15.87 -29.26 12.53
N ARG A 487 -14.77 -28.55 12.44
CA ARG A 487 -13.73 -28.43 13.49
C ARG A 487 -13.81 -27.09 14.19
N THR A 488 -13.47 -27.05 15.47
CA THR A 488 -13.34 -25.82 16.24
C THR A 488 -11.93 -25.23 16.04
N PRO A 489 -11.74 -24.09 15.34
CA PRO A 489 -10.42 -23.65 14.88
C PRO A 489 -9.40 -23.46 16.01
N HIS A 490 -9.75 -22.77 17.11
CA HIS A 490 -8.83 -22.51 18.23
C HIS A 490 -8.45 -23.75 19.06
N ARG A 491 -9.10 -24.92 18.81
CA ARG A 491 -8.81 -26.22 19.48
C ARG A 491 -8.21 -27.24 18.53
N THR A 492 -8.14 -26.93 17.25
CA THR A 492 -7.58 -27.82 16.23
C THR A 492 -6.09 -27.56 16.10
N ASP A 493 -5.28 -28.64 15.93
CA ASP A 493 -3.86 -28.48 15.66
C ASP A 493 -3.67 -27.61 14.40
N PRO A 494 -2.82 -26.56 14.45
CA PRO A 494 -2.59 -25.68 13.32
C PRO A 494 -2.19 -26.41 12.03
N ARG A 495 -1.44 -27.52 12.15
CA ARG A 495 -1.01 -28.35 11.02
C ARG A 495 -2.17 -29.09 10.35
N GLU A 496 -3.18 -29.42 11.12
CA GLU A 496 -4.42 -29.99 10.58
C GLU A 496 -5.29 -28.89 9.99
N LEU A 497 -5.39 -27.74 10.67
CA LEU A 497 -6.26 -26.66 10.29
C LEU A 497 -5.88 -26.02 8.93
N ILE A 498 -4.59 -25.87 8.62
CA ILE A 498 -4.11 -25.32 7.33
C ILE A 498 -4.55 -26.15 6.11
N ARG A 499 -4.98 -27.39 6.28
CA ARG A 499 -5.55 -28.23 5.22
C ARG A 499 -7.03 -27.93 4.95
N HIS A 500 -7.67 -27.16 5.82
CA HIS A 500 -9.08 -26.85 5.77
C HIS A 500 -9.35 -25.38 5.52
N VAL A 501 -8.43 -24.50 5.93
CA VAL A 501 -8.56 -23.04 5.75
C VAL A 501 -7.20 -22.41 5.50
N GLY A 502 -7.16 -21.53 4.51
CA GLY A 502 -6.04 -20.65 4.23
C GLY A 502 -6.44 -19.20 4.45
N LEU A 503 -5.56 -18.40 5.06
CA LEU A 503 -5.74 -16.97 5.25
C LEU A 503 -4.62 -16.21 4.56
N VAL A 504 -5.00 -15.27 3.68
CA VAL A 504 -4.12 -14.22 3.21
C VAL A 504 -4.43 -12.97 4.03
N PRO A 505 -3.50 -12.51 4.89
CA PRO A 505 -3.71 -11.35 5.76
C PRO A 505 -3.65 -10.05 4.96
N GLN A 506 -4.09 -8.96 5.60
CA GLN A 506 -4.06 -7.61 5.03
C GLN A 506 -2.65 -7.15 4.64
N GLU A 507 -1.62 -7.58 5.38
CA GLU A 507 -0.21 -7.37 5.07
C GLU A 507 0.42 -8.70 4.59
N PRO A 508 0.53 -8.92 3.28
CA PRO A 508 1.05 -10.19 2.73
C PRO A 508 2.47 -10.53 3.21
N ARG A 509 3.28 -9.51 3.55
CA ARG A 509 4.64 -9.68 4.11
C ARG A 509 4.67 -10.51 5.39
N ASP A 510 3.56 -10.57 6.13
CA ASP A 510 3.47 -11.34 7.38
C ASP A 510 3.47 -12.87 7.14
N LEU A 511 3.31 -13.29 5.88
CA LEU A 511 3.42 -14.69 5.46
C LEU A 511 4.76 -15.04 4.79
N LEU A 512 5.57 -14.03 4.43
CA LEU A 512 6.76 -14.21 3.60
C LEU A 512 8.02 -14.07 4.47
N TYR A 513 8.68 -15.18 4.74
CA TYR A 513 9.80 -15.26 5.69
C TYR A 513 11.15 -15.57 5.04
N ALA A 514 11.14 -16.14 3.84
CA ALA A 514 12.37 -16.52 3.15
C ALA A 514 13.04 -15.33 2.45
N ASP A 515 14.36 -15.45 2.23
CA ASP A 515 15.15 -14.41 1.57
C ASP A 515 14.94 -14.35 0.05
N THR A 516 14.32 -15.39 -0.55
CA THR A 516 14.08 -15.45 -1.99
C THR A 516 12.72 -16.07 -2.31
N VAL A 517 12.14 -15.71 -3.45
CA VAL A 517 10.88 -16.29 -3.96
C VAL A 517 11.01 -17.81 -4.12
N GLY A 518 12.13 -18.31 -4.63
CA GLY A 518 12.35 -19.74 -4.80
C GLY A 518 12.40 -20.49 -3.46
N ALA A 519 13.03 -19.90 -2.43
CA ALA A 519 13.09 -20.48 -1.10
C ALA A 519 11.70 -20.48 -0.42
N GLU A 520 10.92 -19.40 -0.59
CA GLU A 520 9.54 -19.32 -0.10
C GLU A 520 8.65 -20.39 -0.73
N CYS A 521 8.73 -20.57 -2.05
CA CYS A 521 7.99 -21.62 -2.76
C CYS A 521 8.38 -23.03 -2.28
N SER A 522 9.67 -23.28 -2.04
CA SER A 522 10.15 -24.58 -1.56
C SER A 522 9.68 -24.87 -0.12
N ALA A 523 9.64 -23.86 0.72
CA ALA A 523 9.08 -23.94 2.08
C ALA A 523 7.58 -24.25 2.03
N ALA A 524 6.81 -23.54 1.19
CA ALA A 524 5.38 -23.76 1.01
C ALA A 524 5.07 -25.20 0.52
N ASP A 525 5.82 -25.73 -0.46
CA ASP A 525 5.66 -27.11 -0.93
C ASP A 525 5.90 -28.12 0.20
N THR A 526 6.93 -27.87 1.03
CA THR A 526 7.27 -28.75 2.17
C THR A 526 6.17 -28.71 3.23
N ASP A 527 5.70 -27.54 3.60
CA ASP A 527 4.69 -27.34 4.65
C ASP A 527 3.33 -27.91 4.24
N ALA A 528 2.94 -27.72 2.98
CA ALA A 528 1.72 -28.29 2.42
C ALA A 528 1.82 -29.81 2.17
N GLY A 529 3.03 -30.39 2.14
CA GLY A 529 3.29 -31.75 1.68
C GLY A 529 2.96 -31.93 0.20
N ALA A 530 3.11 -30.88 -0.58
CA ALA A 530 2.89 -30.85 -2.03
C ALA A 530 4.08 -31.38 -2.81
N THR A 531 3.89 -31.67 -4.09
CA THR A 531 4.99 -32.02 -4.99
C THR A 531 5.92 -30.82 -5.15
N PRO A 532 7.26 -31.01 -5.04
CA PRO A 532 8.20 -29.93 -5.27
C PRO A 532 7.95 -29.21 -6.59
N GLY A 533 7.92 -27.87 -6.55
CA GLY A 533 7.62 -27.00 -7.69
C GLY A 533 6.14 -26.63 -7.86
N THR A 534 5.24 -27.11 -7.00
CA THR A 534 3.81 -26.78 -7.05
C THR A 534 3.58 -25.28 -6.79
N CYS A 535 4.16 -24.75 -5.72
CA CYS A 535 4.07 -23.32 -5.40
C CYS A 535 4.70 -22.47 -6.50
N ARG A 536 5.86 -22.87 -7.02
CA ARG A 536 6.52 -22.14 -8.11
C ARG A 536 5.70 -22.10 -9.39
N ALA A 537 4.98 -23.16 -9.71
CA ALA A 537 4.05 -23.18 -10.83
C ALA A 537 2.92 -22.17 -10.64
N LEU A 538 2.31 -22.12 -9.45
CA LEU A 538 1.31 -21.12 -9.08
C LEU A 538 1.85 -19.68 -9.16
N VAL A 539 3.07 -19.46 -8.67
CA VAL A 539 3.75 -18.16 -8.80
C VAL A 539 3.95 -17.79 -10.26
N SER A 540 4.35 -18.74 -11.12
CA SER A 540 4.55 -18.46 -12.56
C SER A 540 3.24 -18.07 -13.26
N GLU A 541 2.13 -18.59 -12.81
CA GLU A 541 0.78 -18.27 -13.31
C GLU A 541 0.30 -16.90 -12.81
N LEU A 542 0.42 -16.65 -11.50
CA LEU A 542 -0.04 -15.41 -10.86
C LEU A 542 0.90 -14.22 -11.10
N LEU A 543 2.21 -14.49 -11.25
CA LEU A 543 3.30 -13.54 -11.34
C LEU A 543 4.29 -13.91 -12.45
N PRO A 544 3.91 -13.83 -13.70
CA PRO A 544 4.83 -14.16 -14.79
C PRO A 544 6.04 -13.23 -14.77
N GLY A 545 7.24 -13.82 -14.89
CA GLY A 545 8.51 -13.08 -15.02
C GLY A 545 9.25 -12.76 -13.73
N VAL A 546 8.75 -13.15 -12.56
CA VAL A 546 9.49 -12.99 -11.30
C VAL A 546 10.55 -14.08 -11.17
N ALA A 547 11.82 -13.68 -10.94
CA ALA A 547 12.95 -14.57 -10.79
C ALA A 547 12.98 -15.23 -9.40
N ASP A 548 13.57 -16.43 -9.33
CA ASP A 548 13.61 -17.22 -8.07
C ASP A 548 14.51 -16.61 -7.00
N ASP A 549 15.53 -15.85 -7.41
CA ASP A 549 16.47 -15.14 -6.53
C ASP A 549 15.97 -13.77 -6.07
N THR A 550 14.81 -13.32 -6.53
CA THR A 550 14.20 -12.05 -6.09
C THR A 550 13.84 -12.13 -4.61
N HIS A 551 14.24 -11.11 -3.83
CA HIS A 551 13.83 -11.04 -2.42
C HIS A 551 12.35 -10.59 -2.33
N PRO A 552 11.49 -11.21 -1.50
CA PRO A 552 10.08 -10.82 -1.35
C PRO A 552 9.85 -9.33 -1.01
N ARG A 553 10.83 -8.67 -0.37
CA ARG A 553 10.76 -7.22 -0.07
C ARG A 553 10.89 -6.34 -1.31
N ASP A 554 11.56 -6.84 -2.35
CA ASP A 554 11.77 -6.09 -3.60
C ASP A 554 10.55 -6.18 -4.53
N LEU A 555 9.59 -7.05 -4.21
CA LEU A 555 8.33 -7.17 -4.93
C LEU A 555 7.41 -5.98 -4.63
N SER A 556 6.63 -5.55 -5.64
CA SER A 556 5.52 -4.61 -5.41
C SER A 556 4.46 -5.23 -4.48
N GLU A 557 3.57 -4.41 -3.91
CA GLU A 557 2.47 -4.92 -3.06
C GLU A 557 1.61 -5.95 -3.77
N GLY A 558 1.27 -5.72 -5.02
CA GLY A 558 0.51 -6.68 -5.83
C GLY A 558 1.26 -7.99 -6.08
N GLN A 559 2.56 -7.91 -6.32
CA GLN A 559 3.39 -9.11 -6.48
C GLN A 559 3.54 -9.88 -5.17
N ARG A 560 3.70 -9.18 -4.03
CA ARG A 560 3.72 -9.83 -2.70
C ARG A 560 2.41 -10.52 -2.37
N LEU A 561 1.28 -9.88 -2.67
CA LEU A 561 -0.03 -10.50 -2.49
C LEU A 561 -0.18 -11.77 -3.33
N ALA A 562 0.22 -11.74 -4.59
CA ALA A 562 0.13 -12.89 -5.47
C ALA A 562 1.07 -14.03 -5.03
N LEU A 563 2.27 -13.71 -4.51
CA LEU A 563 3.16 -14.69 -3.89
C LEU A 563 2.52 -15.30 -2.64
N ALA A 564 1.99 -14.49 -1.73
CA ALA A 564 1.30 -14.97 -0.52
C ALA A 564 0.07 -15.84 -0.88
N LEU A 565 -0.67 -15.47 -1.90
CA LEU A 565 -1.79 -16.27 -2.42
C LEU A 565 -1.30 -17.62 -2.97
N ALA A 566 -0.20 -17.66 -3.73
CA ALA A 566 0.40 -18.90 -4.23
C ALA A 566 0.84 -19.82 -3.09
N VAL A 567 1.48 -19.26 -2.05
CA VAL A 567 1.90 -19.99 -0.83
C VAL A 567 0.68 -20.65 -0.17
N VAL A 568 -0.39 -19.88 0.05
CA VAL A 568 -1.61 -20.40 0.68
C VAL A 568 -2.29 -21.47 -0.19
N LEU A 569 -2.38 -21.23 -1.50
CA LEU A 569 -3.02 -22.15 -2.45
C LEU A 569 -2.24 -23.46 -2.66
N THR A 570 -0.96 -23.49 -2.34
CA THR A 570 -0.14 -24.73 -2.40
C THR A 570 -0.75 -25.85 -1.56
N GLY A 571 -1.38 -25.51 -0.43
CA GLY A 571 -2.11 -26.47 0.43
C GLY A 571 -3.50 -26.85 -0.08
N ARG A 572 -4.02 -26.21 -1.13
CA ARG A 572 -5.38 -26.40 -1.69
C ARG A 572 -6.48 -26.43 -0.61
N PRO A 573 -6.53 -25.44 0.30
CA PRO A 573 -7.56 -25.42 1.34
C PRO A 573 -8.95 -25.25 0.73
N PRO A 574 -9.98 -26.00 1.18
CA PRO A 574 -11.34 -25.85 0.68
C PRO A 574 -11.97 -24.49 1.05
N LEU A 575 -11.47 -23.81 2.08
CA LEU A 575 -11.85 -22.45 2.50
C LEU A 575 -10.67 -21.50 2.33
N LEU A 576 -10.88 -20.43 1.58
CA LEU A 576 -9.93 -19.33 1.42
C LEU A 576 -10.48 -18.06 2.08
N LEU A 577 -9.71 -17.49 2.98
CA LEU A 577 -10.01 -16.23 3.65
C LEU A 577 -9.03 -15.17 3.13
N LEU A 578 -9.55 -14.02 2.71
CA LEU A 578 -8.76 -12.91 2.17
C LEU A 578 -9.11 -11.64 2.94
N ASP A 579 -8.11 -10.96 3.50
CA ASP A 579 -8.31 -9.69 4.21
C ASP A 579 -7.77 -8.53 3.36
N GLU A 580 -8.69 -7.69 2.84
CA GLU A 580 -8.41 -6.54 1.95
C GLU A 580 -7.51 -6.85 0.74
N PRO A 581 -7.82 -7.89 -0.07
CA PRO A 581 -6.90 -8.41 -1.08
C PRO A 581 -6.67 -7.49 -2.29
N THR A 582 -7.36 -6.36 -2.39
CA THR A 582 -7.16 -5.38 -3.48
C THR A 582 -6.36 -4.17 -3.07
N ARG A 583 -5.83 -4.14 -1.83
CA ARG A 583 -4.98 -3.05 -1.37
C ARG A 583 -3.68 -3.01 -2.19
N GLY A 584 -3.31 -1.83 -2.69
CA GLY A 584 -2.10 -1.64 -3.50
C GLY A 584 -2.13 -2.29 -4.90
N LEU A 585 -3.27 -2.85 -5.34
CA LEU A 585 -3.42 -3.41 -6.67
C LEU A 585 -3.89 -2.37 -7.67
N ASP A 586 -3.26 -2.34 -8.84
CA ASP A 586 -3.82 -1.67 -10.01
C ASP A 586 -5.00 -2.46 -10.61
N TYR A 587 -5.72 -1.83 -11.56
CA TYR A 587 -6.90 -2.45 -12.20
C TYR A 587 -6.56 -3.76 -12.93
N ALA A 588 -5.38 -3.88 -13.53
CA ALA A 588 -4.96 -5.09 -14.25
C ALA A 588 -4.67 -6.24 -13.27
N ALA A 589 -3.97 -5.96 -12.18
CA ALA A 589 -3.71 -6.94 -11.13
C ALA A 589 -5.01 -7.34 -10.42
N LYS A 590 -5.93 -6.39 -10.16
CA LYS A 590 -7.26 -6.66 -9.62
C LYS A 590 -8.05 -7.58 -10.56
N ALA A 591 -8.07 -7.31 -11.86
CA ALA A 591 -8.78 -8.14 -12.83
C ALA A 591 -8.24 -9.59 -12.87
N ARG A 592 -6.90 -9.77 -12.82
CA ARG A 592 -6.28 -11.10 -12.72
C ARG A 592 -6.70 -11.82 -11.43
N LEU A 593 -6.62 -11.13 -10.29
CA LEU A 593 -7.05 -11.70 -9.01
C LEU A 593 -8.50 -12.16 -9.07
N VAL A 594 -9.42 -11.34 -9.60
CA VAL A 594 -10.84 -11.70 -9.76
C VAL A 594 -11.01 -12.94 -10.64
N ALA A 595 -10.29 -13.03 -11.76
CA ALA A 595 -10.33 -14.20 -12.64
C ALA A 595 -9.91 -15.48 -11.90
N HIS A 596 -8.77 -15.47 -11.20
CA HIS A 596 -8.29 -16.62 -10.43
C HIS A 596 -9.23 -17.00 -9.27
N LEU A 597 -9.80 -16.03 -8.56
CA LEU A 597 -10.74 -16.33 -7.48
C LEU A 597 -12.05 -16.94 -8.02
N ARG A 598 -12.50 -16.53 -9.20
CA ARG A 598 -13.64 -17.18 -9.89
C ARG A 598 -13.35 -18.65 -10.27
N GLU A 599 -12.14 -18.90 -10.79
CA GLU A 599 -11.71 -20.26 -11.12
C GLU A 599 -11.66 -21.16 -9.87
N LEU A 600 -11.14 -20.64 -8.76
CA LEU A 600 -11.12 -21.36 -7.48
C LEU A 600 -12.52 -21.63 -6.95
N ALA A 601 -13.42 -20.64 -7.00
CA ALA A 601 -14.83 -20.84 -6.62
C ALA A 601 -15.52 -21.89 -7.49
N ALA A 602 -15.30 -21.84 -8.80
CA ALA A 602 -15.82 -22.83 -9.76
C ALA A 602 -15.24 -24.24 -9.51
N ALA A 603 -14.00 -24.33 -9.01
CA ALA A 603 -13.38 -25.59 -8.57
C ALA A 603 -13.91 -26.10 -7.21
N GLY A 604 -14.83 -25.37 -6.56
CA GLY A 604 -15.49 -25.76 -5.32
C GLY A 604 -14.89 -25.16 -4.04
N HIS A 605 -13.87 -24.29 -4.14
CA HIS A 605 -13.34 -23.58 -2.98
C HIS A 605 -14.37 -22.54 -2.48
N ALA A 606 -14.66 -22.53 -1.18
CA ALA A 606 -15.39 -21.43 -0.56
C ALA A 606 -14.43 -20.26 -0.31
N ILE A 607 -14.91 -19.05 -0.57
CA ILE A 607 -14.12 -17.84 -0.44
C ILE A 607 -14.85 -16.86 0.47
N VAL A 608 -14.17 -16.37 1.53
CA VAL A 608 -14.66 -15.26 2.34
C VAL A 608 -13.65 -14.13 2.21
N LEU A 609 -14.08 -13.04 1.59
CA LEU A 609 -13.22 -11.89 1.42
C LEU A 609 -13.71 -10.71 2.28
N ALA A 610 -12.91 -10.27 3.24
CA ALA A 610 -13.14 -9.04 3.95
C ALA A 610 -12.65 -7.88 3.09
N THR A 611 -13.55 -6.96 2.74
CA THR A 611 -13.18 -5.82 1.89
C THR A 611 -14.09 -4.62 2.10
N HIS A 612 -13.58 -3.44 1.77
CA HIS A 612 -14.35 -2.22 1.59
C HIS A 612 -14.45 -1.82 0.11
N ASP A 613 -13.91 -2.63 -0.81
CA ASP A 613 -14.00 -2.44 -2.25
C ASP A 613 -15.33 -2.98 -2.78
N VAL A 614 -16.27 -2.05 -3.00
CA VAL A 614 -17.62 -2.39 -3.46
C VAL A 614 -17.64 -2.92 -4.89
N GLU A 615 -16.71 -2.49 -5.74
CA GLU A 615 -16.59 -2.97 -7.11
C GLU A 615 -16.10 -4.41 -7.12
N LEU A 616 -15.12 -4.78 -6.28
CA LEU A 616 -14.68 -6.15 -6.11
C LEU A 616 -15.80 -7.07 -5.63
N ALA A 617 -16.55 -6.62 -4.61
CA ALA A 617 -17.69 -7.38 -4.09
C ALA A 617 -18.74 -7.62 -5.18
N ALA A 618 -19.05 -6.60 -5.98
CA ALA A 618 -20.01 -6.71 -7.09
C ALA A 618 -19.53 -7.63 -8.24
N GLU A 619 -18.22 -7.70 -8.45
CA GLU A 619 -17.62 -8.53 -9.50
C GLU A 619 -17.54 -10.01 -9.12
N LEU A 620 -17.33 -10.32 -7.83
CA LEU A 620 -16.91 -11.64 -7.38
C LEU A 620 -17.92 -12.34 -6.46
N ALA A 621 -18.57 -11.59 -5.56
CA ALA A 621 -19.33 -12.20 -4.48
C ALA A 621 -20.73 -12.67 -4.93
N HIS A 622 -21.11 -13.86 -4.48
CA HIS A 622 -22.48 -14.38 -4.57
C HIS A 622 -23.38 -13.68 -3.54
N ARG A 623 -22.79 -13.44 -2.36
CA ARG A 623 -23.48 -12.93 -1.18
C ARG A 623 -22.63 -11.90 -0.46
N VAL A 624 -23.30 -10.89 0.06
CA VAL A 624 -22.67 -9.83 0.86
C VAL A 624 -23.19 -9.88 2.28
N VAL A 625 -22.25 -9.83 3.23
CA VAL A 625 -22.53 -9.70 4.66
C VAL A 625 -21.95 -8.37 5.13
N ILE A 626 -22.77 -7.49 5.69
CA ILE A 626 -22.34 -6.19 6.19
C ILE A 626 -22.20 -6.27 7.71
N LEU A 627 -20.98 -5.95 8.21
CA LEU A 627 -20.69 -5.79 9.63
C LEU A 627 -20.68 -4.31 10.03
N ALA A 628 -21.32 -4.00 11.15
CA ALA A 628 -21.25 -2.70 11.80
C ALA A 628 -21.24 -2.86 13.32
N GLY A 629 -20.28 -2.20 14.00
CA GLY A 629 -20.16 -2.28 15.46
C GLY A 629 -20.00 -3.70 16.03
N GLY A 630 -19.45 -4.63 15.24
CA GLY A 630 -19.27 -6.03 15.63
C GLY A 630 -20.48 -6.93 15.40
N GLU A 631 -21.56 -6.44 14.77
CA GLU A 631 -22.79 -7.18 14.49
C GLU A 631 -23.03 -7.30 12.97
N VAL A 632 -23.74 -8.35 12.53
CA VAL A 632 -24.24 -8.47 11.16
C VAL A 632 -25.50 -7.62 11.04
N VAL A 633 -25.44 -6.61 10.17
CA VAL A 633 -26.58 -5.69 9.92
C VAL A 633 -27.30 -6.00 8.61
N ALA A 634 -26.66 -6.69 7.69
CA ALA A 634 -27.27 -7.19 6.47
C ALA A 634 -26.57 -8.48 6.01
N ASP A 635 -27.31 -9.41 5.45
CA ASP A 635 -26.85 -10.67 4.89
C ASP A 635 -27.80 -11.10 3.79
N GLY A 636 -27.30 -11.27 2.57
CA GLY A 636 -28.12 -11.65 1.43
C GLY A 636 -27.39 -11.63 0.08
N PRO A 637 -28.10 -11.93 -1.00
CA PRO A 637 -27.54 -11.89 -2.35
C PRO A 637 -26.90 -10.54 -2.67
N THR A 638 -25.76 -10.55 -3.35
CA THR A 638 -24.99 -9.32 -3.66
C THR A 638 -25.87 -8.26 -4.33
N ALA A 639 -26.69 -8.65 -5.31
CA ALA A 639 -27.55 -7.72 -6.02
C ALA A 639 -28.56 -6.99 -5.11
N GLU A 640 -29.06 -7.66 -4.08
CA GLU A 640 -30.06 -7.08 -3.16
C GLU A 640 -29.40 -6.18 -2.10
N VAL A 641 -28.36 -6.69 -1.44
CA VAL A 641 -27.69 -6.00 -0.34
C VAL A 641 -26.96 -4.75 -0.84
N VAL A 642 -26.26 -4.88 -1.97
CA VAL A 642 -25.42 -3.78 -2.50
C VAL A 642 -26.28 -2.66 -3.11
N VAL A 643 -27.37 -2.98 -3.80
CA VAL A 643 -28.28 -1.98 -4.38
C VAL A 643 -29.07 -1.23 -3.29
N SER A 644 -29.45 -1.92 -2.22
CA SER A 644 -30.20 -1.32 -1.11
C SER A 644 -29.37 -0.37 -0.23
N SER A 645 -28.04 -0.43 -0.31
CA SER A 645 -27.13 0.38 0.51
C SER A 645 -26.43 1.47 -0.30
N PRO A 646 -26.77 2.77 -0.14
CA PRO A 646 -26.10 3.85 -0.89
C PRO A 646 -24.58 3.90 -0.68
N ALA A 647 -24.11 3.52 0.51
CA ALA A 647 -22.70 3.54 0.87
C ALA A 647 -21.89 2.43 0.19
N PHE A 648 -22.52 1.25 0.00
CA PHE A 648 -21.89 0.05 -0.55
C PHE A 648 -22.33 -0.29 -1.98
N SER A 649 -23.01 0.63 -2.68
CA SER A 649 -23.44 0.44 -4.04
C SER A 649 -22.32 0.77 -5.04
N PRO A 650 -22.03 -0.11 -6.03
CA PRO A 650 -21.03 0.16 -7.07
C PRO A 650 -21.49 1.30 -8.00
N GLN A 651 -20.54 1.89 -8.72
CA GLN A 651 -20.82 3.03 -9.59
C GLN A 651 -21.88 2.71 -10.66
N VAL A 652 -21.79 1.54 -11.28
CA VAL A 652 -22.76 1.12 -12.31
C VAL A 652 -24.17 1.02 -11.75
N ALA A 653 -24.34 0.44 -10.57
CA ALA A 653 -25.64 0.34 -9.92
C ALA A 653 -26.21 1.72 -9.57
N LYS A 654 -25.37 2.64 -9.06
CA LYS A 654 -25.76 4.04 -8.80
C LYS A 654 -26.20 4.75 -10.07
N ILE A 655 -25.51 4.52 -11.20
CA ILE A 655 -25.80 5.17 -12.49
C ILE A 655 -27.09 4.62 -13.12
N LEU A 656 -27.26 3.32 -13.13
CA LEU A 656 -28.37 2.65 -13.84
C LEU A 656 -29.61 2.42 -12.97
N ALA A 657 -29.58 2.79 -11.68
CA ALA A 657 -30.76 2.67 -10.81
C ALA A 657 -32.03 3.25 -11.49
N PRO A 658 -33.20 2.54 -11.35
CA PRO A 658 -33.50 1.42 -10.47
C PRO A 658 -33.19 0.03 -11.06
N GLN A 659 -32.55 -0.07 -12.21
CA GLN A 659 -32.21 -1.37 -12.82
C GLN A 659 -31.06 -2.06 -12.04
N PRO A 660 -31.06 -3.41 -11.93
CA PRO A 660 -30.16 -4.15 -11.04
C PRO A 660 -28.79 -4.48 -11.66
N TRP A 661 -28.23 -3.57 -12.47
CA TRP A 661 -26.90 -3.74 -13.07
C TRP A 661 -25.81 -3.37 -12.08
N LEU A 662 -24.87 -4.28 -11.82
CA LEU A 662 -23.81 -4.09 -10.83
C LEU A 662 -22.46 -3.74 -11.46
N THR A 663 -22.15 -4.31 -12.63
CA THR A 663 -20.83 -4.19 -13.25
C THR A 663 -20.92 -3.76 -14.72
N VAL A 664 -19.85 -3.16 -15.23
CA VAL A 664 -19.74 -2.76 -16.65
C VAL A 664 -19.81 -3.99 -17.55
N GLU A 665 -19.25 -5.11 -17.08
CA GLU A 665 -19.25 -6.36 -17.84
C GLU A 665 -20.67 -6.92 -18.05
N GLN A 666 -21.51 -6.90 -17.02
CA GLN A 666 -22.93 -7.26 -17.16
C GLN A 666 -23.63 -6.41 -18.22
N VAL A 667 -23.34 -5.09 -18.24
CA VAL A 667 -23.92 -4.18 -19.24
C VAL A 667 -23.40 -4.49 -20.64
N ARG A 668 -22.11 -4.80 -20.78
CA ARG A 668 -21.48 -5.15 -22.06
C ARG A 668 -22.07 -6.43 -22.65
N GLU A 669 -22.25 -7.47 -21.82
CA GLU A 669 -22.84 -8.73 -22.24
C GLU A 669 -24.32 -8.60 -22.66
N ALA A 670 -25.04 -7.63 -22.09
CA ALA A 670 -26.43 -7.38 -22.38
C ALA A 670 -26.65 -6.51 -23.63
N LEU A 671 -25.66 -5.74 -24.11
CA LEU A 671 -25.77 -4.84 -25.26
C LEU A 671 -25.51 -5.55 -26.57
#